data_ffd72e33855edded74eb814112a337ab
#
_entry.id   ffd72e33855edded74eb814112a337ab
#
_cell.length_a   1.000
_cell.length_b   1.000
_cell.length_c   1.000
_cell.angle_alpha   90.00
_cell.angle_beta   90.00
_cell.angle_gamma   90.00
#
_symmetry.space_group_name_H-M   'P 1'
#
loop_
_entity.id
_entity.type
_entity.pdbx_description
1 polymer ?
#
loop_
_entity_poly.entity_id
_entity_poly.type
_entity_poly.pdbx_seq_one_letter_code
_entity_poly.pdbx_strand_id
1 'polypeptide(L)'
;MRTKLYMIALAAMTMILALSSCSESEDLLSAFHSDPNAVRITAQVGKASANGFTRSYPLGDAEAQKNFKDGDMISVKADGQDAVTYQLNNNEWQPQGGKFLKWESNEMNFTAFYPATFNGTITQPTKYTSEDDLAAADFMSFSGPQTNTNNSNNLSLIMERKMARVVVEIDGFKDQYAGATIDNINSLSICGVKAYKHSDKKFYALIKPCEAQSSATFISLDVAEGASKTTETLAGIPALTAGNSYTYQLTVGKNKVSVSGITVKDWQTGNITGGNTDVKDKTPYVTFSAPAEQTFKMVCYGGYTISNLEYSVNFGDWKEVKANEGVTFGGKNGGLRLRGKNINGTAENLIKYSTITFAYDEKNEDNPNNVKVACTGDIRTLLDYSNYKNVNTSQACFANLFNHCWVLTSAPDLPATELGFSCYAYMFYWCPYLQNAPELPATKLNTQCYQNMFWGCTRLTKAPKLPATKLAHGCYNGMFMYCFWLQEAPELPATTLAEQCYMDMFAYCYLTKAPKLPATELKPRCYTTMFSNCVQLKEVPELPATKLAEFCYASMFVGCTALTKAPKLAPAETVAKNCYRLMFDGCKELTDGPELKATTLAESCYEYMFNGCSKLASVSMLVPSTAIESTKDCVKGWLQDAGTSATSRTLKVQDAAAYTALESNLPAIWKKGAAGTTVLNEDNGEIK
;
A
#
# COMPACT_ATOMS: atom_id res chain seq x y z
N MET A 1 10.04 -76.30 -13.44
CA MET A 1 11.17 -75.80 -12.61
C MET A 1 11.87 -74.53 -13.17
N ARG A 2 11.92 -74.31 -14.48
CA ARG A 2 12.55 -73.09 -15.05
C ARG A 2 11.81 -71.78 -14.81
N THR A 3 10.47 -71.77 -14.71
CA THR A 3 9.65 -70.56 -14.50
C THR A 3 9.69 -70.02 -13.06
N LYS A 4 9.95 -70.86 -12.05
CA LYS A 4 10.11 -70.41 -10.67
C LYS A 4 11.47 -69.77 -10.38
N LEU A 5 12.50 -70.14 -11.16
CA LEU A 5 13.84 -69.53 -11.01
C LEU A 5 13.89 -68.10 -11.56
N TYR A 6 13.13 -67.80 -12.64
CA TYR A 6 13.03 -66.44 -13.19
C TYR A 6 12.27 -65.48 -12.29
N MET A 7 11.24 -65.94 -11.59
CA MET A 7 10.49 -65.08 -10.63
C MET A 7 11.31 -64.77 -9.37
N ILE A 8 12.16 -65.69 -8.91
CA ILE A 8 13.02 -65.43 -7.75
C ILE A 8 14.19 -64.49 -8.14
N ALA A 9 14.70 -64.58 -9.37
CA ALA A 9 15.74 -63.68 -9.86
C ALA A 9 15.18 -62.27 -10.10
N LEU A 10 13.93 -62.11 -10.57
CA LEU A 10 13.27 -60.80 -10.75
C LEU A 10 12.93 -60.16 -9.40
N ALA A 11 12.49 -60.94 -8.41
CA ALA A 11 12.21 -60.45 -7.06
C ALA A 11 13.50 -60.05 -6.31
N ALA A 12 14.61 -60.78 -6.54
CA ALA A 12 15.90 -60.40 -5.97
C ALA A 12 16.50 -59.14 -6.63
N MET A 13 16.30 -58.95 -7.95
CA MET A 13 16.72 -57.75 -8.65
C MET A 13 15.90 -56.51 -8.25
N THR A 14 14.61 -56.65 -8.01
CA THR A 14 13.77 -55.54 -7.47
C THR A 14 14.08 -55.24 -6.01
N MET A 15 14.44 -56.19 -5.18
CA MET A 15 14.90 -55.94 -3.81
C MET A 15 16.29 -55.28 -3.75
N ILE A 16 17.19 -55.64 -4.65
CA ILE A 16 18.53 -55.01 -4.70
C ILE A 16 18.44 -53.57 -5.22
N LEU A 17 17.53 -53.27 -6.14
CA LEU A 17 17.27 -51.90 -6.60
C LEU A 17 16.55 -51.03 -5.52
N ALA A 18 15.72 -51.63 -4.69
CA ALA A 18 15.08 -50.92 -3.57
C ALA A 18 16.08 -50.69 -2.41
N LEU A 19 17.01 -51.55 -2.17
CA LEU A 19 18.04 -51.39 -1.13
C LEU A 19 19.16 -50.44 -1.55
N SER A 20 19.49 -50.32 -2.85
CA SER A 20 20.45 -49.32 -3.33
C SER A 20 19.87 -47.91 -3.32
N SER A 21 18.56 -47.74 -3.57
CA SER A 21 17.93 -46.43 -3.52
C SER A 21 17.77 -45.88 -2.08
N CYS A 22 17.61 -46.75 -1.07
CA CYS A 22 17.58 -46.33 0.33
C CYS A 22 18.97 -45.90 0.85
N SER A 23 20.06 -46.60 0.45
CA SER A 23 21.41 -46.23 0.91
C SER A 23 21.88 -44.89 0.30
N GLU A 24 21.61 -44.64 -0.97
CA GLU A 24 22.00 -43.40 -1.62
C GLU A 24 21.29 -42.17 -1.03
N SER A 25 20.04 -42.30 -0.55
CA SER A 25 19.29 -41.22 0.09
C SER A 25 19.76 -40.91 1.52
N GLU A 26 20.14 -41.95 2.28
CA GLU A 26 20.69 -41.80 3.63
C GLU A 26 22.09 -41.17 3.60
N ASP A 27 22.93 -41.55 2.64
CA ASP A 27 24.26 -40.99 2.42
C ASP A 27 24.19 -39.50 2.00
N LEU A 28 23.23 -39.14 1.14
CA LEU A 28 23.01 -37.75 0.74
C LEU A 28 22.56 -36.86 1.91
N LEU A 29 21.60 -37.31 2.71
CA LEU A 29 21.11 -36.57 3.89
C LEU A 29 22.23 -36.43 4.94
N SER A 30 23.03 -37.44 5.16
CA SER A 30 24.16 -37.35 6.07
C SER A 30 25.21 -36.36 5.58
N ALA A 31 25.53 -36.34 4.29
CA ALA A 31 26.42 -35.36 3.67
C ALA A 31 25.83 -33.93 3.73
N PHE A 32 24.54 -33.77 3.44
CA PHE A 32 23.83 -32.53 3.54
C PHE A 32 23.84 -31.97 4.97
N HIS A 33 23.59 -32.79 5.99
CA HIS A 33 23.58 -32.37 7.39
C HIS A 33 24.99 -32.05 7.92
N SER A 34 26.03 -32.68 7.43
CA SER A 34 27.41 -32.49 7.89
C SER A 34 28.17 -31.38 7.15
N ASP A 35 27.70 -30.93 5.97
CA ASP A 35 28.37 -29.88 5.19
C ASP A 35 28.15 -28.52 5.80
N PRO A 36 29.21 -27.79 6.21
CA PRO A 36 29.08 -26.47 6.85
C PRO A 36 28.58 -25.35 5.90
N ASN A 37 28.55 -25.60 4.59
CA ASN A 37 28.09 -24.65 3.58
C ASN A 37 26.77 -25.06 2.94
N ALA A 38 26.16 -26.18 3.33
CA ALA A 38 24.89 -26.62 2.77
C ALA A 38 23.77 -25.57 2.98
N VAL A 39 23.05 -25.25 1.91
CA VAL A 39 21.91 -24.29 1.98
C VAL A 39 20.73 -24.94 2.70
N ARG A 40 20.38 -24.43 3.87
CA ARG A 40 19.21 -24.83 4.68
C ARG A 40 18.02 -23.98 4.25
N ILE A 41 16.95 -24.59 3.79
CA ILE A 41 15.81 -23.87 3.23
C ILE A 41 14.69 -23.72 4.27
N THR A 42 14.16 -22.50 4.37
CA THR A 42 12.87 -22.19 4.96
C THR A 42 12.01 -21.53 3.89
N ALA A 43 10.96 -22.17 3.43
CA ALA A 43 10.09 -21.63 2.41
C ALA A 43 8.69 -21.34 2.95
N GLN A 44 8.15 -20.17 2.62
CA GLN A 44 6.81 -19.72 2.99
C GLN A 44 6.08 -19.19 1.74
N VAL A 45 4.75 -19.21 1.77
CA VAL A 45 3.92 -18.64 0.72
C VAL A 45 3.52 -17.21 1.10
N GLY A 46 3.81 -16.23 0.22
CA GLY A 46 3.45 -14.83 0.44
C GLY A 46 4.44 -14.03 1.27
N LYS A 47 4.12 -12.78 1.59
CA LYS A 47 4.96 -11.88 2.39
C LYS A 47 5.01 -12.35 3.85
N ALA A 48 6.21 -12.52 4.39
CA ALA A 48 6.45 -12.97 5.77
C ALA A 48 5.78 -12.03 6.79
N SER A 49 4.90 -12.58 7.64
CA SER A 49 4.66 -12.04 8.97
C SER A 49 5.36 -12.93 9.99
N ALA A 50 6.11 -12.33 10.90
CA ALA A 50 6.81 -13.04 11.96
C ALA A 50 5.81 -13.84 12.83
N ASN A 51 6.05 -15.14 12.96
CA ASN A 51 5.37 -16.14 13.78
C ASN A 51 4.32 -17.02 13.08
N GLY A 52 4.72 -18.24 12.76
CA GLY A 52 3.83 -19.37 12.56
C GLY A 52 4.04 -20.16 11.24
N PHE A 53 4.25 -21.45 11.37
CA PHE A 53 4.45 -22.46 10.32
C PHE A 53 3.16 -22.76 9.57
N THR A 54 3.23 -23.11 8.22
CA THR A 54 1.99 -23.27 7.50
C THR A 54 2.00 -24.00 6.15
N ARG A 55 0.91 -24.35 5.48
CA ARG A 55 0.81 -25.30 4.36
C ARG A 55 0.36 -24.70 3.04
N SER A 56 0.85 -25.15 1.87
CA SER A 56 0.29 -24.81 0.57
C SER A 56 -0.94 -25.67 0.26
N TYR A 57 -2.14 -25.07 0.32
CA TYR A 57 -3.37 -25.78 -0.04
C TYR A 57 -4.42 -24.79 -0.58
N PRO A 58 -4.76 -24.82 -1.89
CA PRO A 58 -5.65 -23.82 -2.50
C PRO A 58 -7.07 -23.79 -1.95
N LEU A 59 -7.48 -24.83 -1.23
CA LEU A 59 -8.82 -24.98 -0.64
C LEU A 59 -8.83 -24.84 0.88
N GLY A 60 -7.70 -24.88 1.55
CA GLY A 60 -7.59 -24.76 3.00
C GLY A 60 -8.08 -23.42 3.54
N ASP A 61 -8.18 -23.32 4.86
CA ASP A 61 -8.36 -22.04 5.54
C ASP A 61 -7.15 -21.11 5.30
N ALA A 62 -7.22 -19.88 5.79
CA ALA A 62 -6.16 -18.90 5.56
C ALA A 62 -4.81 -19.33 6.10
N GLU A 63 -4.79 -20.03 7.21
CA GLU A 63 -3.55 -20.53 7.78
C GLU A 63 -3.00 -21.70 6.95
N ALA A 64 -3.85 -22.62 6.52
CA ALA A 64 -3.46 -23.73 5.64
C ALA A 64 -2.93 -23.28 4.28
N GLN A 65 -3.34 -22.08 3.79
CA GLN A 65 -2.92 -21.55 2.48
C GLN A 65 -1.56 -20.85 2.48
N LYS A 66 -0.96 -20.60 3.63
CA LYS A 66 0.35 -19.92 3.77
C LYS A 66 1.54 -20.88 3.75
N ASN A 67 1.32 -22.18 3.82
CA ASN A 67 2.37 -23.19 4.07
C ASN A 67 2.44 -24.28 3.04
N PHE A 68 3.61 -24.86 2.97
CA PHE A 68 3.87 -26.13 2.30
C PHE A 68 3.53 -27.30 3.24
N LYS A 69 3.11 -28.43 2.70
CA LYS A 69 2.83 -29.67 3.41
C LYS A 69 3.93 -30.71 3.16
N ASP A 70 4.08 -31.67 4.07
CA ASP A 70 4.97 -32.79 3.86
C ASP A 70 4.66 -33.48 2.52
N GLY A 71 5.71 -33.70 1.74
CA GLY A 71 5.65 -34.21 0.38
C GLY A 71 5.71 -33.14 -0.71
N ASP A 72 5.47 -31.85 -0.39
CA ASP A 72 5.64 -30.77 -1.35
C ASP A 72 7.08 -30.68 -1.85
N MET A 73 7.26 -30.35 -3.13
CA MET A 73 8.57 -30.23 -3.76
C MET A 73 8.76 -28.86 -4.41
N ILE A 74 9.92 -28.26 -4.15
CA ILE A 74 10.39 -27.03 -4.82
C ILE A 74 11.66 -27.29 -5.59
N SER A 75 11.82 -26.61 -6.73
CA SER A 75 13.09 -26.54 -7.44
C SER A 75 13.79 -25.25 -7.06
N VAL A 76 15.03 -25.33 -6.57
CA VAL A 76 15.83 -24.16 -6.17
C VAL A 76 17.13 -24.15 -6.94
N LYS A 77 17.51 -22.98 -7.47
CA LYS A 77 18.76 -22.75 -8.19
C LYS A 77 19.49 -21.57 -7.54
N ALA A 78 20.78 -21.71 -7.34
CA ALA A 78 21.70 -20.63 -6.99
C ALA A 78 22.56 -20.23 -8.20
N ASP A 79 23.07 -19.01 -8.22
CA ASP A 79 24.02 -18.56 -9.24
C ASP A 79 25.25 -19.49 -9.28
N GLY A 80 25.65 -19.90 -10.49
CA GLY A 80 26.77 -20.82 -10.70
C GLY A 80 26.50 -22.29 -10.41
N GLN A 81 25.36 -22.65 -9.84
CA GLN A 81 24.99 -24.01 -9.49
C GLN A 81 23.77 -24.51 -10.28
N ASP A 82 23.71 -25.83 -10.53
CA ASP A 82 22.52 -26.45 -11.13
C ASP A 82 21.31 -26.39 -10.18
N ALA A 83 20.10 -26.38 -10.74
CA ALA A 83 18.89 -26.48 -9.95
C ALA A 83 18.83 -27.83 -9.20
N VAL A 84 18.41 -27.76 -7.94
CA VAL A 84 18.18 -28.90 -7.06
C VAL A 84 16.73 -28.94 -6.62
N THR A 85 16.11 -30.11 -6.65
CA THR A 85 14.78 -30.33 -6.08
C THR A 85 14.93 -30.61 -4.59
N TYR A 86 14.10 -29.91 -3.78
CA TYR A 86 13.96 -30.15 -2.35
C TYR A 86 12.53 -30.59 -2.05
N GLN A 87 12.39 -31.61 -1.23
CA GLN A 87 11.11 -32.10 -0.73
C GLN A 87 10.96 -31.80 0.75
N LEU A 88 9.77 -31.33 1.15
CA LEU A 88 9.45 -31.10 2.56
C LEU A 88 9.12 -32.44 3.23
N ASN A 89 9.91 -32.83 4.22
CA ASN A 89 9.69 -34.02 5.03
C ASN A 89 9.91 -33.69 6.51
N ASN A 90 8.94 -33.93 7.37
CA ASN A 90 9.02 -33.65 8.81
C ASN A 90 9.47 -32.21 9.11
N ASN A 91 8.91 -31.22 8.40
CA ASN A 91 9.23 -29.80 8.50
C ASN A 91 10.66 -29.42 8.06
N GLU A 92 11.40 -30.28 7.39
CA GLU A 92 12.71 -30.01 6.81
C GLU A 92 12.67 -30.15 5.29
N TRP A 93 13.22 -29.17 4.57
CA TRP A 93 13.42 -29.25 3.12
C TRP A 93 14.68 -30.07 2.81
N GLN A 94 14.48 -31.31 2.39
CA GLN A 94 15.52 -32.27 2.12
C GLN A 94 15.84 -32.35 0.63
N PRO A 95 17.14 -32.29 0.22
CA PRO A 95 17.52 -32.35 -1.17
C PRO A 95 17.24 -33.71 -1.77
N GLN A 96 16.89 -33.73 -3.05
CA GLN A 96 16.61 -34.92 -3.85
C GLN A 96 17.61 -35.03 -5.01
N GLY A 97 17.83 -36.27 -5.52
CA GLY A 97 18.63 -36.51 -6.74
C GLY A 97 20.14 -36.37 -6.57
N GLY A 98 20.68 -36.70 -5.39
CA GLY A 98 22.12 -36.93 -5.17
C GLY A 98 22.97 -35.66 -5.01
N LYS A 99 22.40 -34.46 -4.95
CA LYS A 99 23.14 -33.20 -4.76
C LYS A 99 22.33 -32.18 -3.96
N PHE A 100 23.01 -31.19 -3.36
CA PHE A 100 22.42 -30.06 -2.67
C PHE A 100 23.17 -28.77 -3.00
N LEU A 101 22.49 -27.60 -2.82
CA LEU A 101 23.08 -26.28 -3.02
C LEU A 101 24.02 -25.92 -1.86
N LYS A 102 25.05 -25.11 -2.16
CA LYS A 102 26.01 -24.58 -1.17
C LYS A 102 26.10 -23.08 -1.23
N TRP A 103 26.33 -22.47 -0.09
CA TRP A 103 26.75 -21.08 0.00
C TRP A 103 28.21 -20.98 -0.44
N GLU A 104 28.47 -20.35 -1.60
CA GLU A 104 29.81 -20.08 -2.12
C GLU A 104 30.32 -18.69 -1.76
N SER A 105 29.39 -17.79 -1.34
CA SER A 105 29.66 -16.45 -0.84
C SER A 105 28.58 -16.02 0.15
N ASN A 106 28.84 -14.91 0.89
CA ASN A 106 27.88 -14.38 1.86
C ASN A 106 26.61 -13.83 1.22
N GLU A 107 26.62 -13.50 -0.06
CA GLU A 107 25.48 -13.03 -0.82
C GLU A 107 25.43 -13.78 -2.15
N MET A 108 24.28 -14.36 -2.46
CA MET A 108 24.03 -15.12 -3.71
C MET A 108 22.60 -14.86 -4.19
N ASN A 109 22.39 -14.90 -5.51
CA ASN A 109 21.03 -14.89 -6.05
C ASN A 109 20.47 -16.30 -6.09
N PHE A 110 19.21 -16.41 -5.72
CA PHE A 110 18.45 -17.64 -5.78
C PHE A 110 17.20 -17.47 -6.62
N THR A 111 16.83 -18.53 -7.31
CA THR A 111 15.53 -18.67 -7.99
C THR A 111 14.89 -19.95 -7.51
N ALA A 112 13.63 -19.88 -7.13
CA ALA A 112 12.88 -21.05 -6.68
C ALA A 112 11.51 -21.12 -7.35
N PHE A 113 11.03 -22.34 -7.60
CA PHE A 113 9.75 -22.63 -8.24
C PHE A 113 8.97 -23.70 -7.49
N TYR A 114 7.66 -23.53 -7.39
CA TYR A 114 6.70 -24.51 -6.88
C TYR A 114 5.52 -24.65 -7.86
N PRO A 115 5.03 -25.87 -8.13
CA PRO A 115 5.67 -27.14 -7.81
C PRO A 115 7.03 -27.27 -8.52
N ALA A 116 7.88 -28.21 -8.12
CA ALA A 116 9.24 -28.34 -8.66
C ALA A 116 9.30 -28.51 -10.18
N THR A 117 8.20 -28.93 -10.81
CA THR A 117 8.03 -29.05 -12.27
C THR A 117 7.71 -27.73 -12.97
N PHE A 118 7.38 -26.66 -12.22
CA PHE A 118 7.13 -25.35 -12.78
C PHE A 118 8.46 -24.72 -13.25
N ASN A 119 8.45 -24.18 -14.46
CA ASN A 119 9.66 -23.60 -15.11
C ASN A 119 9.57 -22.07 -15.29
N GLY A 120 8.61 -21.40 -14.60
CA GLY A 120 8.35 -19.96 -14.74
C GLY A 120 7.32 -19.62 -15.83
N THR A 121 6.93 -20.57 -16.70
CA THR A 121 5.92 -20.34 -17.74
C THR A 121 4.57 -20.92 -17.31
N ILE A 122 3.58 -20.05 -17.13
CA ILE A 122 2.23 -20.46 -16.71
C ILE A 122 1.49 -21.10 -17.89
N THR A 123 1.15 -22.38 -17.75
CA THR A 123 0.22 -23.09 -18.64
C THR A 123 -1.11 -23.23 -17.95
N GLN A 124 -2.19 -22.64 -18.54
CA GLN A 124 -3.54 -22.72 -18.00
C GLN A 124 -4.11 -24.14 -18.18
N PRO A 125 -4.43 -24.88 -17.10
CA PRO A 125 -5.19 -26.12 -17.20
C PRO A 125 -6.58 -25.87 -17.81
N THR A 126 -7.09 -26.85 -18.55
CA THR A 126 -8.44 -26.76 -19.14
C THR A 126 -9.54 -27.19 -18.19
N LYS A 127 -9.20 -27.92 -17.15
CA LYS A 127 -10.14 -28.43 -16.11
C LYS A 127 -9.40 -28.71 -14.79
N TYR A 128 -10.19 -28.69 -13.73
CA TYR A 128 -9.84 -29.18 -12.40
C TYR A 128 -10.83 -30.27 -11.99
N THR A 129 -10.37 -31.45 -11.64
CA THR A 129 -11.20 -32.60 -11.29
C THR A 129 -10.99 -33.08 -9.85
N SER A 130 -9.93 -32.61 -9.21
CA SER A 130 -9.53 -32.93 -7.84
C SER A 130 -8.85 -31.73 -7.17
N GLU A 131 -8.64 -31.85 -5.87
CA GLU A 131 -7.82 -30.93 -5.08
C GLU A 131 -6.36 -30.99 -5.52
N ASP A 132 -5.88 -32.15 -5.90
CA ASP A 132 -4.50 -32.35 -6.37
C ASP A 132 -4.26 -31.62 -7.70
N ASP A 133 -5.27 -31.57 -8.60
CA ASP A 133 -5.18 -30.77 -9.83
C ASP A 133 -5.03 -29.27 -9.51
N LEU A 134 -5.73 -28.78 -8.50
CA LEU A 134 -5.60 -27.39 -8.05
C LEU A 134 -4.24 -27.13 -7.41
N ALA A 135 -3.77 -28.05 -6.56
CA ALA A 135 -2.46 -27.94 -5.92
C ALA A 135 -1.31 -27.96 -6.94
N ALA A 136 -1.41 -28.83 -7.96
CA ALA A 136 -0.43 -28.91 -9.05
C ALA A 136 -0.38 -27.65 -9.93
N ALA A 137 -1.46 -26.84 -9.94
CA ALA A 137 -1.53 -25.59 -10.68
C ALA A 137 -1.34 -24.34 -9.81
N ASP A 138 -1.08 -24.47 -8.51
CA ASP A 138 -0.77 -23.34 -7.62
C ASP A 138 0.70 -22.89 -7.82
N PHE A 139 0.99 -22.39 -9.01
CA PHE A 139 2.33 -21.96 -9.41
C PHE A 139 2.86 -20.82 -8.55
N MET A 140 4.07 -20.98 -8.01
CA MET A 140 4.74 -19.96 -7.20
C MET A 140 6.21 -19.83 -7.64
N SER A 141 6.78 -18.65 -7.44
CA SER A 141 8.20 -18.42 -7.64
C SER A 141 8.79 -17.43 -6.65
N PHE A 142 10.10 -17.54 -6.48
CA PHE A 142 10.97 -16.57 -5.83
C PHE A 142 12.15 -16.27 -6.75
N SER A 143 12.64 -15.03 -6.75
CA SER A 143 13.90 -14.66 -7.41
C SER A 143 14.48 -13.43 -6.74
N GLY A 144 15.74 -13.49 -6.36
CA GLY A 144 16.46 -12.35 -5.80
C GLY A 144 17.69 -12.72 -4.99
N PRO A 145 18.46 -11.68 -4.56
CA PRO A 145 19.61 -11.87 -3.70
C PRO A 145 19.20 -12.29 -2.29
N GLN A 146 20.02 -13.15 -1.69
CA GLN A 146 19.88 -13.57 -0.30
C GLN A 146 21.26 -13.55 0.37
N THR A 147 21.27 -13.18 1.65
CA THR A 147 22.48 -13.05 2.46
C THR A 147 22.53 -14.17 3.49
N ASN A 148 23.67 -14.86 3.59
CA ASN A 148 23.94 -15.83 4.65
C ASN A 148 24.23 -15.12 5.97
N THR A 149 23.18 -14.73 6.69
CA THR A 149 23.30 -13.95 7.93
C THR A 149 23.86 -14.81 9.07
N ASN A 150 24.94 -14.32 9.69
CA ASN A 150 25.61 -14.99 10.81
C ASN A 150 26.12 -16.42 10.52
N ASN A 151 26.42 -16.74 9.25
CA ASN A 151 26.82 -18.08 8.82
C ASN A 151 25.82 -19.17 9.26
N SER A 152 24.54 -18.82 9.31
CA SER A 152 23.46 -19.77 9.69
C SER A 152 23.12 -20.75 8.58
N ASN A 153 23.59 -20.49 7.35
CA ASN A 153 23.30 -21.23 6.12
C ASN A 153 21.80 -21.27 5.76
N ASN A 154 20.96 -20.51 6.43
CA ASN A 154 19.54 -20.46 6.18
C ASN A 154 19.23 -19.61 4.95
N LEU A 155 18.48 -20.20 4.02
CA LEU A 155 17.88 -19.54 2.87
C LEU A 155 16.37 -19.35 3.15
N SER A 156 15.93 -18.12 3.29
CA SER A 156 14.52 -17.81 3.50
C SER A 156 13.85 -17.47 2.18
N LEU A 157 12.94 -18.31 1.71
CA LEU A 157 12.21 -18.14 0.47
C LEU A 157 10.77 -17.70 0.74
N ILE A 158 10.41 -16.53 0.23
CA ILE A 158 9.02 -16.05 0.21
C ILE A 158 8.47 -16.28 -1.18
N MET A 159 7.69 -17.35 -1.35
CA MET A 159 7.19 -17.81 -2.66
C MET A 159 5.92 -17.05 -3.04
N GLU A 160 5.95 -16.32 -4.14
CA GLU A 160 4.81 -15.55 -4.64
C GLU A 160 3.95 -16.39 -5.59
N ARG A 161 2.63 -16.43 -5.35
CA ARG A 161 1.68 -17.06 -6.26
C ARG A 161 1.58 -16.35 -7.59
N LYS A 162 1.51 -17.12 -8.66
CA LYS A 162 1.46 -16.63 -10.05
C LYS A 162 0.07 -16.81 -10.70
N MET A 163 -0.86 -17.46 -10.02
CA MET A 163 -2.25 -17.64 -10.46
C MET A 163 -3.19 -16.75 -9.65
N ALA A 164 -4.36 -16.43 -10.21
CA ALA A 164 -5.51 -15.90 -9.48
C ALA A 164 -6.42 -17.05 -9.08
N ARG A 165 -6.91 -17.08 -7.86
CA ARG A 165 -7.93 -18.02 -7.40
C ARG A 165 -9.32 -17.43 -7.63
N VAL A 166 -10.19 -18.17 -8.32
CA VAL A 166 -11.60 -17.81 -8.47
C VAL A 166 -12.46 -18.87 -7.81
N VAL A 167 -13.30 -18.41 -6.88
CA VAL A 167 -14.28 -19.23 -6.15
C VAL A 167 -15.66 -18.78 -6.56
N VAL A 168 -16.54 -19.72 -6.87
CA VAL A 168 -17.94 -19.44 -7.18
C VAL A 168 -18.85 -20.13 -6.17
N GLU A 169 -19.69 -19.33 -5.53
CA GLU A 169 -20.74 -19.73 -4.61
C GLU A 169 -22.10 -19.47 -5.26
N ILE A 170 -23.01 -20.44 -5.22
CA ILE A 170 -24.38 -20.24 -5.71
C ILE A 170 -25.24 -19.80 -4.53
N ASP A 171 -25.67 -18.55 -4.58
CA ASP A 171 -26.46 -17.90 -3.55
C ASP A 171 -27.96 -18.21 -3.65
N GLY A 172 -28.43 -18.54 -4.85
CA GLY A 172 -29.81 -18.93 -5.04
C GLY A 172 -30.17 -19.23 -6.49
N PHE A 173 -31.38 -19.75 -6.64
CA PHE A 173 -32.00 -20.06 -7.91
C PHE A 173 -33.33 -19.33 -8.01
N LYS A 174 -33.68 -18.85 -9.21
CA LYS A 174 -34.95 -18.14 -9.47
C LYS A 174 -35.54 -18.52 -10.82
N ASP A 175 -36.72 -18.00 -11.10
CA ASP A 175 -37.49 -18.27 -12.34
C ASP A 175 -37.76 -19.80 -12.48
N GLN A 176 -37.48 -20.41 -13.64
CA GLN A 176 -37.65 -21.85 -13.85
C GLN A 176 -36.77 -22.72 -12.94
N TYR A 177 -35.75 -22.15 -12.35
CA TYR A 177 -34.85 -22.87 -11.42
C TYR A 177 -35.20 -22.66 -9.96
N ALA A 178 -36.36 -22.05 -9.62
CA ALA A 178 -36.73 -21.70 -8.24
C ALA A 178 -36.71 -22.87 -7.23
N GLY A 179 -36.83 -24.12 -7.71
CA GLY A 179 -36.74 -25.34 -6.90
C GLY A 179 -35.41 -26.08 -7.00
N ALA A 180 -34.44 -25.53 -7.74
CA ALA A 180 -33.14 -26.16 -7.93
C ALA A 180 -32.24 -25.98 -6.71
N THR A 181 -31.27 -26.88 -6.60
CA THR A 181 -30.19 -26.83 -5.63
C THR A 181 -28.85 -26.86 -6.38
N ILE A 182 -27.74 -26.69 -5.66
CA ILE A 182 -26.39 -26.75 -6.22
C ILE A 182 -26.10 -28.12 -6.87
N ASP A 183 -26.83 -29.17 -6.49
CA ASP A 183 -26.67 -30.50 -7.07
C ASP A 183 -27.27 -30.61 -8.49
N ASN A 184 -28.10 -29.64 -8.89
CA ASN A 184 -28.59 -29.50 -10.27
C ASN A 184 -27.55 -28.90 -11.21
N ILE A 185 -26.40 -28.39 -10.71
CA ILE A 185 -25.30 -27.90 -11.53
C ILE A 185 -24.40 -29.06 -11.93
N ASN A 186 -24.46 -29.46 -13.19
CA ASN A 186 -23.68 -30.57 -13.76
C ASN A 186 -22.21 -30.17 -13.99
N SER A 187 -21.98 -28.93 -14.43
CA SER A 187 -20.64 -28.37 -14.60
C SER A 187 -20.64 -26.86 -14.50
N LEU A 188 -19.53 -26.28 -14.06
CA LEU A 188 -19.28 -24.86 -14.04
C LEU A 188 -17.89 -24.60 -14.61
N SER A 189 -17.78 -23.65 -15.53
CA SER A 189 -16.50 -23.22 -16.10
C SER A 189 -16.28 -21.74 -15.83
N ILE A 190 -15.04 -21.37 -15.53
CA ILE A 190 -14.58 -20.01 -15.26
C ILE A 190 -13.52 -19.66 -16.29
N CYS A 191 -13.69 -18.61 -17.07
CA CYS A 191 -12.82 -18.25 -18.21
C CYS A 191 -12.54 -19.44 -19.14
N GLY A 192 -13.56 -20.30 -19.37
CA GLY A 192 -13.43 -21.51 -20.18
C GLY A 192 -12.77 -22.71 -19.49
N VAL A 193 -12.32 -22.57 -18.26
CA VAL A 193 -11.69 -23.63 -17.44
C VAL A 193 -12.76 -24.29 -16.60
N LYS A 194 -12.91 -25.62 -16.69
CA LYS A 194 -13.85 -26.37 -15.85
C LYS A 194 -13.39 -26.34 -14.40
N ALA A 195 -14.22 -25.78 -13.53
CA ALA A 195 -13.95 -25.65 -12.11
C ALA A 195 -14.19 -26.95 -11.32
N TYR A 196 -13.43 -27.14 -10.27
CA TYR A 196 -13.60 -28.22 -9.31
C TYR A 196 -14.75 -27.91 -8.34
N LYS A 197 -15.73 -28.82 -8.22
CA LYS A 197 -16.83 -28.74 -7.24
C LYS A 197 -16.36 -29.42 -5.95
N HIS A 198 -16.10 -28.64 -4.93
CA HIS A 198 -15.68 -29.15 -3.61
C HIS A 198 -16.88 -29.58 -2.74
N SER A 199 -16.61 -30.33 -1.67
CA SER A 199 -17.59 -30.82 -0.69
C SER A 199 -18.32 -29.71 0.08
N ASP A 200 -17.72 -28.51 0.18
CA ASP A 200 -18.34 -27.29 0.75
C ASP A 200 -19.38 -26.62 -0.18
N LYS A 201 -19.72 -27.28 -1.29
CA LYS A 201 -20.65 -26.81 -2.32
C LYS A 201 -20.20 -25.55 -3.08
N LYS A 202 -18.89 -25.28 -3.13
CA LYS A 202 -18.30 -24.21 -3.91
C LYS A 202 -17.54 -24.78 -5.10
N PHE A 203 -17.34 -23.92 -6.10
CA PHE A 203 -16.55 -24.25 -7.29
C PHE A 203 -15.24 -23.44 -7.27
N TYR A 204 -14.14 -24.11 -7.51
CA TYR A 204 -12.79 -23.54 -7.44
C TYR A 204 -12.05 -23.68 -8.77
N ALA A 205 -11.38 -22.63 -9.20
CA ALA A 205 -10.42 -22.66 -10.30
C ALA A 205 -9.25 -21.71 -10.04
N LEU A 206 -8.08 -22.10 -10.49
CA LEU A 206 -6.91 -21.23 -10.59
C LEU A 206 -6.81 -20.74 -12.03
N ILE A 207 -6.86 -19.43 -12.21
CA ILE A 207 -6.91 -18.78 -13.52
C ILE A 207 -5.64 -17.99 -13.73
N LYS A 208 -5.03 -18.12 -14.90
CA LYS A 208 -3.91 -17.29 -15.33
C LYS A 208 -4.34 -15.81 -15.27
N PRO A 209 -3.52 -14.92 -14.69
CA PRO A 209 -3.82 -13.49 -14.65
C PRO A 209 -4.15 -12.93 -16.03
N CYS A 210 -5.16 -12.08 -16.10
CA CYS A 210 -5.62 -11.48 -17.35
C CYS A 210 -6.19 -10.08 -17.12
N GLU A 211 -6.17 -9.26 -18.18
CA GLU A 211 -6.88 -7.99 -18.23
C GLU A 211 -8.38 -8.20 -18.39
N ALA A 212 -9.17 -7.19 -18.05
CA ALA A 212 -10.63 -7.22 -18.20
C ALA A 212 -11.07 -7.35 -19.68
N GLN A 213 -12.07 -8.20 -19.94
CA GLN A 213 -12.62 -8.45 -21.27
C GLN A 213 -14.15 -8.41 -21.22
N SER A 214 -14.75 -7.30 -21.64
CA SER A 214 -16.17 -7.00 -21.43
C SER A 214 -17.15 -7.94 -22.17
N SER A 215 -16.76 -8.52 -23.30
CA SER A 215 -17.62 -9.38 -24.15
C SER A 215 -17.35 -10.87 -24.01
N ALA A 216 -16.27 -11.29 -23.35
CA ALA A 216 -15.92 -12.69 -23.19
C ALA A 216 -16.77 -13.35 -22.09
N THR A 217 -17.06 -14.65 -22.23
CA THR A 217 -17.78 -15.42 -21.21
C THR A 217 -16.88 -15.61 -20.00
N PHE A 218 -17.29 -15.08 -18.86
CA PHE A 218 -16.59 -15.22 -17.61
C PHE A 218 -16.95 -16.54 -16.91
N ILE A 219 -18.24 -16.76 -16.67
CA ILE A 219 -18.74 -17.99 -16.03
C ILE A 219 -19.79 -18.62 -16.96
N SER A 220 -19.69 -19.93 -17.13
CA SER A 220 -20.66 -20.75 -17.82
C SER A 220 -21.02 -21.93 -16.94
N LEU A 221 -22.30 -22.19 -16.73
CA LEU A 221 -22.77 -23.30 -15.91
C LEU A 221 -23.90 -24.05 -16.61
N ASP A 222 -23.84 -25.37 -16.50
CA ASP A 222 -24.84 -26.28 -17.02
C ASP A 222 -25.78 -26.69 -15.90
N VAL A 223 -27.04 -26.29 -15.99
CA VAL A 223 -28.08 -26.61 -15.02
C VAL A 223 -29.00 -27.72 -15.58
N ALA A 224 -29.20 -28.76 -14.77
CA ALA A 224 -30.18 -29.82 -15.09
C ALA A 224 -31.59 -29.30 -14.80
N GLU A 225 -32.48 -29.41 -15.81
CA GLU A 225 -33.91 -29.13 -15.71
C GLU A 225 -34.67 -30.40 -16.12
N GLY A 226 -34.99 -31.28 -15.16
CA GLY A 226 -35.54 -32.60 -15.48
C GLY A 226 -34.60 -33.44 -16.35
N ALA A 227 -35.08 -33.85 -17.52
CA ALA A 227 -34.28 -34.56 -18.53
C ALA A 227 -33.51 -33.63 -19.47
N SER A 228 -33.70 -32.32 -19.38
CA SER A 228 -33.05 -31.30 -20.21
C SER A 228 -31.86 -30.70 -19.52
N LYS A 229 -30.91 -30.17 -20.31
CA LYS A 229 -29.73 -29.46 -19.83
C LYS A 229 -29.71 -28.07 -20.48
N THR A 230 -29.60 -27.04 -19.67
CA THR A 230 -29.53 -25.66 -20.15
C THR A 230 -28.21 -25.06 -19.69
N THR A 231 -27.53 -24.34 -20.59
CA THR A 231 -26.30 -23.61 -20.28
C THR A 231 -26.63 -22.15 -20.01
N GLU A 232 -26.31 -21.68 -18.81
CA GLU A 232 -26.46 -20.29 -18.43
C GLU A 232 -25.05 -19.62 -18.34
N THR A 233 -24.97 -18.35 -18.72
CA THR A 233 -23.70 -17.66 -18.83
C THR A 233 -23.69 -16.29 -18.14
N LEU A 234 -22.53 -15.91 -17.64
CA LEU A 234 -22.18 -14.57 -17.20
C LEU A 234 -21.05 -14.04 -18.09
N ALA A 235 -21.31 -12.96 -18.81
CA ALA A 235 -20.30 -12.29 -19.63
C ALA A 235 -19.51 -11.25 -18.83
N GLY A 236 -18.35 -10.87 -19.36
CA GLY A 236 -17.47 -9.86 -18.78
C GLY A 236 -16.44 -10.47 -17.84
N ILE A 237 -15.29 -10.93 -18.38
CA ILE A 237 -14.15 -11.36 -17.58
C ILE A 237 -13.58 -10.12 -16.87
N PRO A 238 -13.51 -10.08 -15.54
CA PRO A 238 -12.84 -8.99 -14.81
C PRO A 238 -11.31 -9.10 -14.95
N ALA A 239 -10.59 -8.05 -14.60
CA ALA A 239 -9.14 -8.16 -14.42
C ALA A 239 -8.86 -9.12 -13.26
N LEU A 240 -8.05 -10.16 -13.53
CA LEU A 240 -7.64 -11.15 -12.54
C LEU A 240 -6.14 -11.02 -12.29
N THR A 241 -5.76 -10.69 -11.07
CA THR A 241 -4.36 -10.44 -10.66
C THR A 241 -3.79 -11.66 -9.94
N ALA A 242 -2.52 -11.98 -10.22
CA ALA A 242 -1.77 -13.04 -9.52
C ALA A 242 -1.81 -12.83 -8.00
N GLY A 243 -1.96 -13.92 -7.26
CA GLY A 243 -1.97 -13.89 -5.80
C GLY A 243 -3.25 -13.34 -5.17
N ASN A 244 -4.26 -12.97 -5.96
CA ASN A 244 -5.57 -12.57 -5.44
C ASN A 244 -6.58 -13.72 -5.51
N SER A 245 -7.50 -13.73 -4.53
CA SER A 245 -8.64 -14.64 -4.48
C SER A 245 -9.93 -13.87 -4.67
N TYR A 246 -10.70 -14.27 -5.66
CA TYR A 246 -11.97 -13.66 -6.05
C TYR A 246 -13.10 -14.63 -5.73
N THR A 247 -14.02 -14.26 -4.87
CA THR A 247 -15.22 -15.04 -4.57
C THR A 247 -16.43 -14.36 -5.18
N TYR A 248 -17.11 -15.06 -6.08
CA TYR A 248 -18.34 -14.60 -6.74
C TYR A 248 -19.54 -15.35 -6.19
N GLN A 249 -20.51 -14.60 -5.69
CA GLN A 249 -21.81 -15.11 -5.29
C GLN A 249 -22.78 -14.91 -6.44
N LEU A 250 -23.41 -16.00 -6.90
CA LEU A 250 -24.25 -15.99 -8.09
C LEU A 250 -25.69 -16.38 -7.78
N THR A 251 -26.63 -15.67 -8.39
CA THR A 251 -28.02 -16.10 -8.51
C THR A 251 -28.28 -16.57 -9.95
N VAL A 252 -28.78 -17.79 -10.10
CA VAL A 252 -29.04 -18.42 -11.40
C VAL A 252 -30.51 -18.28 -11.76
N GLY A 253 -30.80 -17.70 -12.92
CA GLY A 253 -32.13 -17.50 -13.46
C GLY A 253 -32.18 -17.78 -14.95
N LYS A 254 -33.39 -17.76 -15.57
CA LYS A 254 -33.59 -18.05 -16.98
C LYS A 254 -32.84 -17.06 -17.88
N ASN A 255 -31.96 -17.58 -18.73
CA ASN A 255 -31.13 -16.82 -19.66
C ASN A 255 -30.32 -15.70 -18.97
N LYS A 256 -30.12 -15.81 -17.66
CA LYS A 256 -29.38 -14.79 -16.93
C LYS A 256 -28.77 -15.33 -15.63
N VAL A 257 -27.46 -15.32 -15.57
CA VAL A 257 -26.71 -15.40 -14.33
C VAL A 257 -26.45 -13.97 -13.84
N SER A 258 -26.83 -13.68 -12.63
CA SER A 258 -26.55 -12.39 -12.00
C SER A 258 -25.59 -12.55 -10.82
N VAL A 259 -24.65 -11.62 -10.70
CA VAL A 259 -23.76 -11.56 -9.56
C VAL A 259 -24.51 -10.92 -8.39
N SER A 260 -24.68 -11.66 -7.29
CA SER A 260 -25.27 -11.16 -6.05
C SER A 260 -24.24 -10.58 -5.09
N GLY A 261 -22.96 -10.93 -5.26
CA GLY A 261 -21.85 -10.37 -4.49
C GLY A 261 -20.48 -10.73 -5.07
N ILE A 262 -19.51 -9.87 -4.87
CA ILE A 262 -18.10 -10.11 -5.21
C ILE A 262 -17.25 -9.79 -3.99
N THR A 263 -16.34 -10.70 -3.64
CA THR A 263 -15.31 -10.47 -2.62
C THR A 263 -13.94 -10.73 -3.25
N VAL A 264 -13.06 -9.73 -3.18
CA VAL A 264 -11.66 -9.84 -3.60
C VAL A 264 -10.77 -9.81 -2.37
N LYS A 265 -9.90 -10.80 -2.22
CA LYS A 265 -8.93 -10.87 -1.13
C LYS A 265 -7.54 -11.12 -1.70
N ASP A 266 -6.53 -10.55 -1.04
CA ASP A 266 -5.16 -10.95 -1.30
C ASP A 266 -4.97 -12.41 -0.83
N TRP A 267 -4.66 -13.29 -1.76
CA TRP A 267 -4.48 -14.71 -1.50
C TRP A 267 -3.11 -15.02 -0.86
N GLN A 268 -2.18 -14.07 -0.95
CA GLN A 268 -0.83 -14.20 -0.38
C GLN A 268 -0.78 -13.76 1.09
N THR A 269 -1.65 -12.85 1.50
CA THR A 269 -1.77 -12.37 2.88
C THR A 269 -3.13 -12.77 3.42
N GLY A 270 -3.22 -13.99 3.95
CA GLY A 270 -4.48 -14.46 4.54
C GLY A 270 -4.91 -13.61 5.72
N ASN A 271 -5.77 -12.63 5.50
CA ASN A 271 -6.64 -12.08 6.52
C ASN A 271 -7.99 -12.77 6.40
N ILE A 272 -8.09 -13.93 7.03
CA ILE A 272 -9.40 -14.51 7.33
C ILE A 272 -9.65 -14.26 8.80
N THR A 273 -10.51 -13.31 9.08
CA THR A 273 -11.31 -13.39 10.28
C THR A 273 -12.21 -14.59 10.14
N GLY A 274 -11.92 -15.63 10.90
CA GLY A 274 -12.78 -16.80 11.00
C GLY A 274 -14.18 -16.36 11.42
N GLY A 275 -15.14 -16.66 10.60
CA GLY A 275 -16.54 -16.48 10.88
C GLY A 275 -17.27 -17.70 10.37
N ASN A 276 -17.67 -18.54 11.28
CA ASN A 276 -18.54 -19.65 11.02
C ASN A 276 -19.91 -19.14 10.55
N THR A 277 -20.39 -19.73 9.44
CA THR A 277 -21.76 -20.16 9.12
C THR A 277 -22.95 -19.23 9.39
N ASP A 278 -23.84 -19.22 8.41
CA ASP A 278 -25.25 -18.78 8.50
C ASP A 278 -25.50 -17.32 8.88
N VAL A 279 -24.81 -16.38 8.26
CA VAL A 279 -25.23 -14.97 8.36
C VAL A 279 -26.25 -14.70 7.25
N LYS A 280 -27.53 -14.72 7.59
CA LYS A 280 -28.64 -14.23 6.75
C LYS A 280 -28.46 -12.75 6.35
N ASP A 281 -27.63 -12.02 7.10
CA ASP A 281 -27.34 -10.60 6.89
C ASP A 281 -25.93 -10.44 6.32
N LYS A 282 -25.83 -10.16 5.01
CA LYS A 282 -24.56 -9.95 4.25
C LYS A 282 -24.12 -8.50 4.21
N THR A 283 -24.71 -7.61 5.01
CA THR A 283 -24.32 -6.21 5.09
C THR A 283 -22.87 -6.09 5.59
N PRO A 284 -21.99 -5.39 4.88
CA PRO A 284 -20.58 -5.25 5.27
C PRO A 284 -20.43 -4.22 6.39
N TYR A 285 -20.95 -4.54 7.57
CA TYR A 285 -20.86 -3.67 8.75
C TYR A 285 -19.41 -3.33 9.08
N VAL A 286 -19.16 -2.14 9.62
CA VAL A 286 -17.87 -1.81 10.23
C VAL A 286 -17.62 -2.83 11.33
N THR A 287 -16.54 -3.62 11.17
CA THR A 287 -16.28 -4.79 12.01
C THR A 287 -14.85 -4.72 12.56
N PHE A 288 -14.74 -4.90 13.87
CA PHE A 288 -13.46 -4.99 14.57
C PHE A 288 -13.16 -6.42 14.97
N SER A 289 -11.92 -6.83 14.77
CA SER A 289 -11.39 -8.12 15.22
C SER A 289 -10.07 -7.93 15.94
N ALA A 290 -9.86 -8.76 16.98
CA ALA A 290 -8.64 -8.76 17.76
C ALA A 290 -8.28 -10.21 18.13
N PRO A 291 -6.97 -10.58 18.13
CA PRO A 291 -6.54 -11.96 18.41
C PRO A 291 -6.74 -12.39 19.87
N ALA A 292 -6.84 -11.43 20.78
CA ALA A 292 -7.13 -11.64 22.20
C ALA A 292 -8.20 -10.65 22.66
N GLU A 293 -8.58 -10.74 23.94
CA GLU A 293 -9.58 -9.85 24.53
C GLU A 293 -9.17 -8.38 24.41
N GLN A 294 -10.10 -7.55 23.99
CA GLN A 294 -9.94 -6.10 23.79
C GLN A 294 -11.22 -5.39 24.24
N THR A 295 -11.09 -4.11 24.59
CA THR A 295 -12.24 -3.26 24.98
C THR A 295 -12.41 -2.12 24.00
N PHE A 296 -13.58 -2.06 23.37
CA PHE A 296 -14.06 -0.95 22.54
C PHE A 296 -14.76 0.09 23.43
N LYS A 297 -14.53 1.36 23.15
CA LYS A 297 -15.31 2.47 23.69
C LYS A 297 -15.53 3.52 22.63
N MET A 298 -16.62 4.26 22.72
CA MET A 298 -16.85 5.47 21.95
C MET A 298 -16.89 6.66 22.90
N VAL A 299 -15.95 7.62 22.69
CA VAL A 299 -15.77 8.80 23.53
C VAL A 299 -16.29 10.03 22.79
N CYS A 300 -17.07 10.89 23.44
CA CYS A 300 -17.64 12.09 22.85
C CYS A 300 -16.93 13.35 23.32
N TYR A 301 -16.73 14.29 22.39
CA TYR A 301 -16.10 15.57 22.61
C TYR A 301 -17.02 16.72 22.20
N GLY A 302 -16.81 17.91 22.79
CA GLY A 302 -17.53 19.13 22.46
C GLY A 302 -19.05 19.08 22.67
N GLY A 303 -19.52 18.15 23.50
CA GLY A 303 -20.96 17.95 23.71
C GLY A 303 -21.66 17.18 22.58
N TYR A 304 -20.92 16.42 21.77
CA TYR A 304 -21.52 15.49 20.80
C TYR A 304 -22.28 14.39 21.52
N THR A 305 -23.44 14.00 20.98
CA THR A 305 -24.25 12.90 21.49
C THR A 305 -24.37 11.81 20.42
N ILE A 306 -24.00 10.59 20.79
CA ILE A 306 -24.18 9.41 19.91
C ILE A 306 -25.68 9.18 19.74
N SER A 307 -26.12 8.95 18.52
CA SER A 307 -27.51 8.61 18.21
C SER A 307 -27.57 7.57 17.09
N ASN A 308 -28.55 6.67 17.20
CA ASN A 308 -28.85 5.65 16.19
C ASN A 308 -27.64 4.83 15.75
N LEU A 309 -26.72 4.52 16.66
CA LEU A 309 -25.58 3.67 16.45
C LEU A 309 -25.68 2.45 17.37
N GLU A 310 -25.53 1.25 16.80
CA GLU A 310 -25.65 -0.01 17.50
C GLU A 310 -24.39 -0.85 17.29
N TYR A 311 -24.10 -1.71 18.27
CA TYR A 311 -23.04 -2.72 18.18
C TYR A 311 -23.59 -4.14 18.41
N SER A 312 -22.87 -5.13 17.89
CA SER A 312 -23.11 -6.56 18.12
C SER A 312 -21.77 -7.26 18.30
N VAL A 313 -21.62 -8.07 19.33
CA VAL A 313 -20.43 -8.89 19.59
C VAL A 313 -20.73 -10.33 19.23
N ASN A 314 -19.81 -10.98 18.51
CA ASN A 314 -19.90 -12.39 18.12
C ASN A 314 -21.26 -12.76 17.48
N PHE A 315 -21.77 -11.92 16.60
CA PHE A 315 -23.08 -12.07 15.93
C PHE A 315 -24.28 -12.15 16.88
N GLY A 316 -24.13 -11.73 18.14
CA GLY A 316 -25.23 -11.60 19.09
C GLY A 316 -26.18 -10.44 18.77
N ASP A 317 -27.11 -10.17 19.68
CA ASP A 317 -28.11 -9.10 19.54
C ASP A 317 -27.46 -7.72 19.37
N TRP A 318 -28.11 -6.86 18.58
CA TRP A 318 -27.74 -5.47 18.43
C TRP A 318 -28.11 -4.68 19.67
N LYS A 319 -27.17 -3.89 20.18
CA LYS A 319 -27.31 -3.05 21.37
C LYS A 319 -26.90 -1.62 21.03
N GLU A 320 -27.53 -0.63 21.65
CA GLU A 320 -27.19 0.77 21.47
C GLU A 320 -25.77 1.06 21.99
N VAL A 321 -25.00 1.86 21.20
CA VAL A 321 -23.69 2.35 21.62
C VAL A 321 -23.90 3.53 22.58
N LYS A 322 -23.38 3.42 23.79
CA LYS A 322 -23.39 4.49 24.79
C LYS A 322 -22.01 5.11 24.95
N ALA A 323 -21.98 6.42 25.11
CA ALA A 323 -20.73 7.13 25.32
C ALA A 323 -19.98 6.62 26.57
N ASN A 324 -18.68 6.36 26.42
CA ASN A 324 -17.76 5.91 27.47
C ASN A 324 -18.05 4.50 28.05
N GLU A 325 -19.06 3.78 27.55
CA GLU A 325 -19.31 2.40 27.94
C GLU A 325 -18.30 1.46 27.28
N GLY A 326 -17.64 0.61 28.08
CA GLY A 326 -16.68 -0.38 27.61
C GLY A 326 -17.38 -1.64 27.09
N VAL A 327 -17.06 -2.08 25.89
CA VAL A 327 -17.58 -3.31 25.28
C VAL A 327 -16.41 -4.27 25.02
N THR A 328 -16.44 -5.44 25.68
CA THR A 328 -15.42 -6.48 25.52
C THR A 328 -15.67 -7.28 24.25
N PHE A 329 -14.62 -7.50 23.45
CA PHE A 329 -14.62 -8.31 22.22
C PHE A 329 -13.24 -8.94 21.98
N GLY A 330 -13.05 -9.65 20.89
CA GLY A 330 -11.76 -10.25 20.52
C GLY A 330 -11.49 -11.60 21.19
N GLY A 331 -10.53 -12.37 20.65
CA GLY A 331 -10.23 -13.71 21.10
C GLY A 331 -11.47 -14.60 21.13
N LYS A 332 -11.70 -15.27 22.25
CA LYS A 332 -12.90 -16.12 22.47
C LYS A 332 -14.24 -15.36 22.42
N ASN A 333 -14.22 -14.04 22.62
CA ASN A 333 -15.44 -13.22 22.62
C ASN A 333 -15.90 -12.85 21.20
N GLY A 334 -15.14 -13.21 20.13
CA GLY A 334 -15.48 -12.93 18.74
C GLY A 334 -15.32 -11.46 18.32
N GLY A 335 -15.69 -11.15 17.09
CA GLY A 335 -15.60 -9.79 16.53
C GLY A 335 -16.73 -8.87 17.03
N LEU A 336 -16.47 -7.54 17.00
CA LEU A 336 -17.46 -6.50 17.26
C LEU A 336 -17.86 -5.84 15.95
N ARG A 337 -19.17 -5.73 15.68
CA ARG A 337 -19.74 -5.05 14.52
C ARG A 337 -20.46 -3.78 14.95
N LEU A 338 -20.36 -2.72 14.11
CA LEU A 338 -21.14 -1.50 14.26
C LEU A 338 -22.07 -1.31 13.07
N ARG A 339 -23.27 -0.76 13.33
CA ARG A 339 -24.19 -0.26 12.31
C ARG A 339 -24.91 0.99 12.80
N GLY A 340 -25.44 1.77 11.88
CA GLY A 340 -26.15 3.01 12.25
C GLY A 340 -27.26 3.39 11.30
N LYS A 341 -28.02 4.41 11.73
CA LYS A 341 -29.00 5.17 10.94
C LYS A 341 -28.86 6.66 11.21
N ASN A 342 -27.63 7.17 11.18
CA ASN A 342 -27.34 8.57 11.36
C ASN A 342 -26.70 9.13 10.07
N ILE A 343 -27.49 9.71 9.17
CA ILE A 343 -27.02 10.21 7.87
C ILE A 343 -26.00 11.34 7.97
N ASN A 344 -25.87 11.98 9.13
CA ASN A 344 -24.87 13.02 9.39
C ASN A 344 -23.49 12.44 9.83
N GLY A 345 -23.39 11.14 10.09
CA GLY A 345 -22.17 10.48 10.53
C GLY A 345 -21.96 10.50 12.05
N THR A 346 -20.69 10.51 12.47
CA THR A 346 -20.27 10.38 13.88
C THR A 346 -19.68 11.68 14.45
N ALA A 347 -19.78 12.78 13.70
CA ALA A 347 -19.34 14.11 14.09
C ALA A 347 -20.23 15.18 13.47
N GLU A 348 -20.34 16.35 14.13
CA GLU A 348 -20.92 17.56 13.54
C GLU A 348 -19.84 18.43 12.87
N ASN A 349 -18.64 18.46 13.47
CA ASN A 349 -17.48 19.23 13.01
C ASN A 349 -16.22 18.79 13.77
N LEU A 350 -15.09 19.51 13.60
CA LEU A 350 -13.80 19.20 14.24
C LEU A 350 -13.77 19.40 15.77
N ILE A 351 -14.76 20.06 16.35
CA ILE A 351 -14.85 20.34 17.79
C ILE A 351 -15.86 19.41 18.45
N LYS A 352 -16.96 19.11 17.74
CA LYS A 352 -18.09 18.33 18.24
C LYS A 352 -18.17 17.00 17.50
N TYR A 353 -17.60 15.96 18.09
CA TYR A 353 -17.39 14.64 17.45
C TYR A 353 -17.36 13.49 18.46
N SER A 354 -17.39 12.28 17.95
CA SER A 354 -17.07 11.07 18.71
C SER A 354 -15.87 10.35 18.10
N THR A 355 -15.08 9.67 18.95
CA THR A 355 -13.96 8.83 18.53
C THR A 355 -14.07 7.43 19.11
N ILE A 356 -13.65 6.43 18.33
CA ILE A 356 -13.50 5.05 18.77
C ILE A 356 -12.15 4.91 19.45
N THR A 357 -12.14 4.31 20.63
CA THR A 357 -10.91 4.00 21.35
C THR A 357 -10.89 2.52 21.76
N PHE A 358 -9.68 1.98 21.88
CA PHE A 358 -9.42 0.63 22.35
C PHE A 358 -8.51 0.68 23.58
N ALA A 359 -8.54 -0.37 24.41
CA ALA A 359 -7.63 -0.46 25.55
C ALA A 359 -6.17 -0.45 25.05
N TYR A 360 -5.38 0.45 25.62
CA TYR A 360 -3.97 0.66 25.29
C TYR A 360 -3.22 1.22 26.50
N ASP A 361 -2.03 0.72 26.75
CA ASP A 361 -1.13 1.22 27.79
C ASP A 361 -0.06 2.11 27.16
N GLU A 362 -0.26 3.43 27.25
CA GLU A 362 0.64 4.43 26.68
C GLU A 362 2.02 4.47 27.35
N LYS A 363 2.12 3.96 28.58
CA LYS A 363 3.39 3.98 29.36
C LYS A 363 4.30 2.81 28.99
N ASN A 364 3.77 1.78 28.36
CA ASN A 364 4.51 0.60 27.93
C ASN A 364 3.97 0.14 26.56
N GLU A 365 4.55 0.66 25.49
CA GLU A 365 4.16 0.31 24.11
C GLU A 365 4.34 -1.19 23.82
N ASP A 366 5.30 -1.84 24.43
CA ASP A 366 5.58 -3.29 24.30
C ASP A 366 4.73 -4.15 25.24
N ASN A 367 3.77 -3.55 25.94
CA ASN A 367 2.85 -4.30 26.80
C ASN A 367 2.09 -5.35 25.98
N PRO A 368 2.20 -6.65 26.30
CA PRO A 368 1.50 -7.70 25.56
C PRO A 368 -0.05 -7.54 25.59
N ASN A 369 -0.56 -6.74 26.53
CA ASN A 369 -1.99 -6.39 26.59
C ASN A 369 -2.38 -5.28 25.59
N ASN A 370 -1.44 -4.67 24.87
CA ASN A 370 -1.72 -3.74 23.76
C ASN A 370 -2.16 -4.53 22.50
N VAL A 371 -3.26 -5.26 22.64
CA VAL A 371 -3.81 -6.14 21.61
C VAL A 371 -4.19 -5.35 20.38
N LYS A 372 -3.63 -5.70 19.23
CA LYS A 372 -3.89 -5.01 17.95
C LYS A 372 -5.29 -5.31 17.45
N VAL A 373 -5.89 -4.32 16.78
CA VAL A 373 -7.25 -4.37 16.26
C VAL A 373 -7.25 -4.16 14.75
N ALA A 374 -7.83 -5.09 14.02
CA ALA A 374 -8.14 -4.92 12.61
C ALA A 374 -9.57 -4.40 12.42
N CYS A 375 -9.77 -3.46 11.49
CA CYS A 375 -11.06 -2.95 11.09
C CYS A 375 -11.33 -3.29 9.63
N THR A 376 -12.58 -3.67 9.32
CA THR A 376 -13.08 -3.97 7.97
C THR A 376 -14.52 -3.46 7.82
N GLY A 377 -15.09 -3.57 6.61
CA GLY A 377 -16.47 -3.21 6.33
C GLY A 377 -16.63 -1.82 5.74
N ASP A 378 -17.83 -1.48 5.33
CA ASP A 378 -18.16 -0.25 4.62
C ASP A 378 -18.63 0.81 5.62
N ILE A 379 -17.92 1.96 5.69
CA ILE A 379 -18.24 3.04 6.63
C ILE A 379 -19.67 3.57 6.46
N ARG A 380 -20.26 3.48 5.25
CA ARG A 380 -21.61 3.94 4.96
C ARG A 380 -22.69 3.18 5.73
N THR A 381 -22.36 1.98 6.25
CA THR A 381 -23.28 1.22 7.13
C THR A 381 -23.51 1.88 8.49
N LEU A 382 -22.69 2.88 8.86
CA LEU A 382 -22.94 3.73 10.02
C LEU A 382 -23.98 4.86 9.72
N LEU A 383 -24.13 5.21 8.42
CA LEU A 383 -25.10 6.23 7.99
C LEU A 383 -26.50 5.64 7.83
N ASP A 384 -26.62 4.56 7.08
CA ASP A 384 -27.85 3.75 6.95
C ASP A 384 -27.51 2.33 6.52
N TYR A 385 -27.45 1.42 7.46
CA TYR A 385 -27.08 0.03 7.18
C TYR A 385 -28.07 -0.69 6.26
N SER A 386 -29.33 -0.25 6.20
CA SER A 386 -30.35 -0.87 5.35
C SER A 386 -30.28 -0.43 3.89
N ASN A 387 -29.68 0.74 3.61
CA ASN A 387 -29.56 1.31 2.26
C ASN A 387 -28.16 1.92 2.00
N TYR A 388 -27.12 1.39 2.64
CA TYR A 388 -25.77 1.97 2.64
C TYR A 388 -25.19 2.22 1.24
N LYS A 389 -25.56 1.42 0.23
CA LYS A 389 -25.07 1.58 -1.14
C LYS A 389 -25.53 2.86 -1.81
N ASN A 390 -26.70 3.40 -1.43
CA ASN A 390 -27.32 4.57 -2.03
C ASN A 390 -27.37 5.77 -1.07
N VAL A 391 -26.72 5.70 0.09
CA VAL A 391 -26.72 6.79 1.07
C VAL A 391 -25.96 8.00 0.51
N ASN A 392 -26.49 9.19 0.74
CA ASN A 392 -25.80 10.44 0.41
C ASN A 392 -24.66 10.70 1.42
N THR A 393 -23.43 10.76 0.92
CA THR A 393 -22.24 10.99 1.75
C THR A 393 -21.80 12.46 1.80
N SER A 394 -22.45 13.34 1.00
CA SER A 394 -22.02 14.74 0.88
C SER A 394 -22.26 15.58 2.14
N GLN A 395 -23.10 15.10 3.07
CA GLN A 395 -23.38 15.74 4.36
C GLN A 395 -22.80 14.97 5.55
N ALA A 396 -22.28 13.75 5.31
CA ALA A 396 -21.74 12.92 6.37
C ALA A 396 -20.40 13.47 6.88
N CYS A 397 -20.21 13.41 8.20
CA CYS A 397 -18.96 13.77 8.85
C CYS A 397 -18.49 12.63 9.77
N PHE A 398 -17.29 12.11 9.51
CA PHE A 398 -16.59 11.10 10.30
C PHE A 398 -15.28 11.64 10.88
N ALA A 399 -15.21 12.97 11.04
CA ALA A 399 -14.03 13.63 11.59
C ALA A 399 -13.65 13.00 12.94
N ASN A 400 -12.37 12.75 13.12
CA ASN A 400 -11.80 12.16 14.35
C ASN A 400 -12.28 10.73 14.71
N LEU A 401 -12.99 9.99 13.85
CA LEU A 401 -13.61 8.72 14.24
C LEU A 401 -12.63 7.70 14.81
N PHE A 402 -11.39 7.63 14.31
CA PHE A 402 -10.32 6.75 14.80
C PHE A 402 -9.11 7.55 15.32
N ASN A 403 -9.32 8.82 15.73
CA ASN A 403 -8.28 9.66 16.25
C ASN A 403 -7.62 9.02 17.49
N HIS A 404 -6.26 8.88 17.49
CA HIS A 404 -5.48 8.22 18.53
C HIS A 404 -5.85 6.74 18.77
N CYS A 405 -6.28 6.02 17.73
CA CYS A 405 -6.44 4.58 17.81
C CYS A 405 -5.08 3.88 17.69
N TRP A 406 -4.31 3.87 18.78
CA TRP A 406 -2.93 3.35 18.87
C TRP A 406 -2.74 1.89 18.44
N VAL A 407 -3.77 1.06 18.53
CA VAL A 407 -3.71 -0.37 18.21
C VAL A 407 -4.33 -0.75 16.88
N LEU A 408 -4.87 0.23 16.12
CA LEU A 408 -5.55 -0.01 14.86
C LEU A 408 -4.57 -0.40 13.75
N THR A 409 -4.78 -1.53 13.07
CA THR A 409 -3.88 -2.05 12.03
C THR A 409 -4.44 -1.95 10.61
N SER A 410 -5.76 -1.86 10.46
CA SER A 410 -6.45 -1.67 9.17
C SER A 410 -7.66 -0.75 9.31
N ALA A 411 -8.08 -0.17 8.20
CA ALA A 411 -9.20 0.77 8.12
C ALA A 411 -10.44 0.13 7.47
N PRO A 412 -11.66 0.63 7.72
CA PRO A 412 -12.84 0.27 6.94
C PRO A 412 -12.75 0.82 5.52
N ASP A 413 -13.59 0.32 4.60
CA ASP A 413 -13.75 0.86 3.27
C ASP A 413 -14.38 2.26 3.28
N LEU A 414 -13.83 3.18 2.49
CA LEU A 414 -14.29 4.57 2.37
C LEU A 414 -14.72 4.87 0.91
N PRO A 415 -15.80 4.26 0.42
CA PRO A 415 -16.14 4.28 -1.00
C PRO A 415 -16.85 5.54 -1.50
N ALA A 416 -16.96 6.59 -0.68
CA ALA A 416 -17.60 7.83 -1.06
C ALA A 416 -16.87 8.54 -2.21
N THR A 417 -17.60 8.93 -3.25
CA THR A 417 -17.08 9.69 -4.41
C THR A 417 -17.28 11.19 -4.31
N GLU A 418 -18.13 11.64 -3.38
CA GLU A 418 -18.40 13.02 -3.05
C GLU A 418 -18.35 13.18 -1.52
N LEU A 419 -17.60 14.17 -1.03
CA LEU A 419 -17.35 14.37 0.40
C LEU A 419 -17.96 15.67 0.91
N GLY A 420 -18.47 15.62 2.14
CA GLY A 420 -18.89 16.76 2.92
C GLY A 420 -17.74 17.57 3.51
N PHE A 421 -18.09 18.68 4.17
CA PHE A 421 -17.16 19.52 4.93
C PHE A 421 -16.48 18.67 6.04
N SER A 422 -15.14 18.71 6.10
CA SER A 422 -14.31 17.97 7.07
C SER A 422 -14.64 16.47 7.21
N CYS A 423 -15.24 15.84 6.19
CA CYS A 423 -15.83 14.49 6.24
C CYS A 423 -14.92 13.45 6.87
N TYR A 424 -13.63 13.40 6.49
CA TYR A 424 -12.64 12.47 7.01
C TYR A 424 -11.44 13.18 7.68
N ALA A 425 -11.60 14.45 8.08
CA ALA A 425 -10.55 15.21 8.73
C ALA A 425 -10.15 14.53 10.04
N TYR A 426 -8.85 14.36 10.27
CA TYR A 426 -8.25 13.70 11.45
C TYR A 426 -8.75 12.26 11.69
N MET A 427 -9.35 11.60 10.69
CA MET A 427 -10.02 10.31 10.90
C MET A 427 -9.08 9.23 11.45
N PHE A 428 -7.84 9.16 10.98
CA PHE A 428 -6.80 8.24 11.45
C PHE A 428 -5.58 8.98 12.04
N TYR A 429 -5.80 10.17 12.59
CA TYR A 429 -4.76 10.98 13.21
C TYR A 429 -4.10 10.19 14.35
N TRP A 430 -2.75 10.07 14.33
CA TRP A 430 -2.00 9.25 15.29
C TRP A 430 -2.51 7.81 15.41
N CYS A 431 -2.64 7.10 14.28
CA CYS A 431 -2.81 5.64 14.23
C CYS A 431 -1.50 4.97 13.80
N PRO A 432 -0.49 4.84 14.69
CA PRO A 432 0.88 4.49 14.31
C PRO A 432 1.03 3.06 13.77
N TYR A 433 0.09 2.17 14.06
CA TYR A 433 0.11 0.79 13.57
C TYR A 433 -0.70 0.57 12.29
N LEU A 434 -1.35 1.60 11.74
CA LEU A 434 -2.04 1.53 10.46
C LEU A 434 -1.00 1.41 9.33
N GLN A 435 -0.97 0.25 8.67
CA GLN A 435 0.03 -0.06 7.63
C GLN A 435 -0.45 0.27 6.22
N ASN A 436 -1.75 0.13 5.96
CA ASN A 436 -2.35 0.36 4.66
C ASN A 436 -3.50 1.36 4.79
N ALA A 437 -3.46 2.39 3.97
CA ALA A 437 -4.59 3.31 3.84
C ALA A 437 -5.74 2.64 3.06
N PRO A 438 -7.01 2.96 3.35
CA PRO A 438 -8.15 2.57 2.51
C PRO A 438 -8.09 3.30 1.17
N GLU A 439 -8.76 2.76 0.15
CA GLU A 439 -8.94 3.47 -1.12
C GLU A 439 -9.79 4.74 -0.92
N LEU A 440 -9.42 5.82 -1.61
CA LEU A 440 -10.08 7.14 -1.53
C LEU A 440 -10.56 7.58 -2.92
N PRO A 441 -11.70 7.06 -3.40
CA PRO A 441 -12.16 7.28 -4.77
C PRO A 441 -12.79 8.66 -5.02
N ALA A 442 -12.86 9.54 -4.01
CA ALA A 442 -13.56 10.81 -4.13
C ALA A 442 -12.91 11.75 -5.16
N THR A 443 -13.73 12.21 -6.08
CA THR A 443 -13.37 13.23 -7.09
C THR A 443 -13.99 14.57 -6.83
N LYS A 444 -15.06 14.64 -6.02
CA LYS A 444 -15.69 15.87 -5.56
C LYS A 444 -15.34 16.11 -4.09
N LEU A 445 -14.41 17.01 -3.87
CA LEU A 445 -13.89 17.34 -2.55
C LEU A 445 -14.57 18.61 -1.98
N ASN A 446 -14.65 18.68 -0.66
CA ASN A 446 -15.08 19.85 0.08
C ASN A 446 -13.97 20.36 1.01
N THR A 447 -14.16 21.52 1.60
CA THR A 447 -13.20 22.15 2.52
C THR A 447 -12.78 21.18 3.62
N GLN A 448 -11.45 21.04 3.80
CA GLN A 448 -10.80 20.25 4.85
C GLN A 448 -11.21 18.76 4.90
N CYS A 449 -11.76 18.19 3.82
CA CYS A 449 -12.36 16.84 3.84
C CYS A 449 -11.40 15.72 4.21
N TYR A 450 -10.09 15.86 3.93
CA TYR A 450 -9.01 14.91 4.29
C TYR A 450 -7.90 15.56 5.14
N GLN A 451 -8.18 16.73 5.76
CA GLN A 451 -7.19 17.43 6.57
C GLN A 451 -6.63 16.50 7.66
N ASN A 452 -5.31 16.37 7.72
CA ASN A 452 -4.58 15.57 8.72
C ASN A 452 -5.07 14.12 8.88
N MET A 453 -5.69 13.55 7.82
CA MET A 453 -6.35 12.24 7.91
C MET A 453 -5.43 11.13 8.39
N PHE A 454 -4.18 11.07 7.91
CA PHE A 454 -3.18 10.07 8.28
C PHE A 454 -1.97 10.68 9.01
N TRP A 455 -2.10 11.87 9.57
CA TRP A 455 -1.04 12.54 10.31
C TRP A 455 -0.54 11.63 11.45
N GLY A 456 0.78 11.35 11.48
CA GLY A 456 1.36 10.46 12.51
C GLY A 456 1.06 8.96 12.32
N CYS A 457 0.57 8.51 11.17
CA CYS A 457 0.51 7.10 10.82
C CYS A 457 1.91 6.60 10.46
N THR A 458 2.78 6.45 11.48
CA THR A 458 4.22 6.25 11.31
C THR A 458 4.60 4.99 10.53
N ARG A 459 3.75 3.95 10.52
CA ARG A 459 3.96 2.67 9.81
C ARG A 459 3.22 2.57 8.48
N LEU A 460 2.61 3.66 8.00
CA LEU A 460 1.96 3.69 6.70
C LEU A 460 3.02 3.59 5.59
N THR A 461 2.98 2.51 4.79
CA THR A 461 3.99 2.24 3.75
C THR A 461 3.55 2.69 2.37
N LYS A 462 2.24 2.79 2.12
CA LYS A 462 1.67 3.13 0.81
C LYS A 462 0.52 4.12 0.97
N ALA A 463 0.59 5.21 0.22
CA ALA A 463 -0.52 6.16 0.12
C ALA A 463 -1.62 5.65 -0.82
N PRO A 464 -2.90 5.99 -0.59
CA PRO A 464 -3.99 5.69 -1.51
C PRO A 464 -3.92 6.58 -2.76
N LYS A 465 -4.61 6.20 -3.84
CA LYS A 465 -4.79 7.07 -4.99
C LYS A 465 -5.62 8.30 -4.63
N LEU A 466 -5.28 9.47 -5.20
CA LEU A 466 -5.99 10.74 -4.98
C LEU A 466 -6.46 11.29 -6.34
N PRO A 467 -7.62 10.85 -6.87
CA PRO A 467 -8.01 11.08 -8.25
C PRO A 467 -8.57 12.47 -8.56
N ALA A 468 -8.79 13.32 -7.54
CA ALA A 468 -9.39 14.63 -7.72
C ALA A 468 -8.50 15.58 -8.53
N THR A 469 -9.04 16.19 -9.58
CA THR A 469 -8.36 17.17 -10.44
C THR A 469 -8.68 18.63 -10.07
N LYS A 470 -9.73 18.85 -9.28
CA LYS A 470 -10.12 20.14 -8.72
C LYS A 470 -10.18 20.02 -7.20
N LEU A 471 -9.44 20.87 -6.52
CA LEU A 471 -9.29 20.83 -5.06
C LEU A 471 -10.15 21.88 -4.36
N ALA A 472 -10.43 21.62 -3.08
CA ALA A 472 -11.08 22.53 -2.15
C ALA A 472 -10.08 23.06 -1.11
N HIS A 473 -10.48 24.12 -0.38
CA HIS A 473 -9.65 24.74 0.66
C HIS A 473 -9.19 23.69 1.70
N GLY A 474 -7.88 23.63 1.94
CA GLY A 474 -7.25 22.74 2.94
C GLY A 474 -7.59 21.25 2.80
N CYS A 475 -8.05 20.76 1.64
CA CYS A 475 -8.61 19.41 1.51
C CYS A 475 -7.58 18.29 1.80
N TYR A 476 -6.31 18.50 1.50
CA TYR A 476 -5.21 17.56 1.78
C TYR A 476 -4.15 18.14 2.73
N ASN A 477 -4.49 19.23 3.46
CA ASN A 477 -3.56 19.85 4.41
C ASN A 477 -3.09 18.81 5.44
N GLY A 478 -1.76 18.65 5.57
CA GLY A 478 -1.11 17.76 6.54
C GLY A 478 -1.45 16.27 6.41
N MET A 479 -2.06 15.83 5.29
CA MET A 479 -2.69 14.51 5.17
C MET A 479 -1.76 13.35 5.56
N PHE A 480 -0.47 13.40 5.20
CA PHE A 480 0.52 12.36 5.50
C PHE A 480 1.69 12.87 6.35
N MET A 481 1.53 14.00 7.03
CA MET A 481 2.60 14.55 7.87
C MET A 481 3.03 13.54 8.95
N TYR A 482 4.33 13.36 9.17
CA TYR A 482 4.93 12.35 10.07
C TYR A 482 4.65 10.88 9.69
N CYS A 483 4.32 10.57 8.44
CA CYS A 483 4.28 9.19 7.95
C CYS A 483 5.71 8.73 7.59
N PHE A 484 6.51 8.39 8.58
CA PHE A 484 7.95 8.10 8.41
C PHE A 484 8.25 6.94 7.45
N TRP A 485 7.39 5.92 7.36
CA TRP A 485 7.62 4.77 6.48
C TRP A 485 7.07 4.96 5.07
N LEU A 486 6.45 6.12 4.78
CA LEU A 486 5.97 6.45 3.45
C LEU A 486 7.15 6.89 2.57
N GLN A 487 7.56 6.03 1.63
CA GLN A 487 8.70 6.27 0.73
C GLN A 487 8.29 6.77 -0.65
N GLU A 488 7.04 6.52 -1.06
CA GLU A 488 6.48 6.91 -2.36
C GLU A 488 5.22 7.75 -2.17
N ALA A 489 5.20 8.92 -2.77
CA ALA A 489 4.01 9.77 -2.80
C ALA A 489 3.00 9.27 -3.85
N PRO A 490 1.68 9.47 -3.64
CA PRO A 490 0.68 9.21 -4.67
C PRO A 490 0.81 10.21 -5.82
N GLU A 491 0.25 9.90 -6.98
CA GLU A 491 0.06 10.86 -8.06
C GLU A 491 -0.87 12.00 -7.60
N LEU A 492 -0.53 13.24 -7.97
CA LEU A 492 -1.31 14.44 -7.68
C LEU A 492 -1.76 15.10 -8.98
N PRO A 493 -2.87 14.65 -9.59
CA PRO A 493 -3.29 15.08 -10.93
C PRO A 493 -3.93 16.46 -10.97
N ALA A 494 -4.13 17.13 -9.81
CA ALA A 494 -4.88 18.37 -9.75
C ALA A 494 -4.20 19.53 -10.45
N THR A 495 -4.92 20.16 -11.37
CA THR A 495 -4.53 21.40 -12.06
C THR A 495 -5.25 22.62 -11.54
N THR A 496 -6.41 22.45 -10.87
CA THR A 496 -7.17 23.53 -10.22
C THR A 496 -6.99 23.43 -8.72
N LEU A 497 -6.18 24.32 -8.17
CA LEU A 497 -5.84 24.36 -6.75
C LEU A 497 -6.78 25.29 -5.96
N ALA A 498 -6.78 25.11 -4.64
CA ALA A 498 -7.39 25.99 -3.67
C ALA A 498 -6.38 26.40 -2.60
N GLU A 499 -6.72 27.37 -1.78
CA GLU A 499 -5.88 27.83 -0.67
C GLU A 499 -5.58 26.66 0.28
N GLN A 500 -4.31 26.52 0.71
CA GLN A 500 -3.79 25.52 1.66
C GLN A 500 -4.03 24.05 1.25
N CYS A 501 -4.40 23.76 0.00
CA CYS A 501 -4.87 22.42 -0.40
C CYS A 501 -3.86 21.30 -0.21
N TYR A 502 -2.54 21.57 -0.32
CA TYR A 502 -1.43 20.64 -0.10
C TYR A 502 -0.43 21.12 0.97
N MET A 503 -0.82 22.11 1.78
CA MET A 503 0.03 22.60 2.85
C MET A 503 0.42 21.45 3.79
N ASP A 504 1.71 21.33 4.17
CA ASP A 504 2.26 20.31 5.07
C ASP A 504 2.05 18.84 4.64
N MET A 505 1.55 18.57 3.43
CA MET A 505 1.00 17.26 3.05
C MET A 505 1.94 16.09 3.34
N PHE A 506 3.24 16.23 3.08
CA PHE A 506 4.27 15.21 3.28
C PHE A 506 5.38 15.63 4.24
N ALA A 507 5.18 16.67 5.02
CA ALA A 507 6.19 17.12 5.94
C ALA A 507 6.62 15.99 6.89
N TYR A 508 7.95 15.85 7.10
CA TYR A 508 8.57 14.77 7.90
C TYR A 508 8.35 13.34 7.38
N CYS A 509 8.04 13.14 6.09
CA CYS A 509 8.04 11.82 5.46
C CYS A 509 9.44 11.43 4.96
N TYR A 510 9.70 10.12 4.81
CA TYR A 510 10.95 9.61 4.23
C TYR A 510 10.87 9.38 2.72
N LEU A 511 10.14 10.27 2.01
CA LEU A 511 10.05 10.24 0.56
C LEU A 511 11.44 10.39 -0.08
N THR A 512 11.73 9.57 -1.08
CA THR A 512 12.96 9.67 -1.89
C THR A 512 12.75 10.51 -3.15
N LYS A 513 11.49 10.61 -3.60
CA LYS A 513 11.07 11.33 -4.80
C LYS A 513 9.74 12.05 -4.56
N ALA A 514 9.66 13.31 -4.99
CA ALA A 514 8.41 14.07 -4.95
C ALA A 514 7.52 13.75 -6.18
N PRO A 515 6.18 13.81 -6.05
CA PRO A 515 5.25 13.62 -7.17
C PRO A 515 5.29 14.81 -8.13
N LYS A 516 4.76 14.65 -9.35
CA LYS A 516 4.55 15.75 -10.29
C LYS A 516 3.50 16.73 -9.73
N LEU A 517 3.70 18.03 -9.96
CA LEU A 517 2.83 19.13 -9.55
C LEU A 517 2.40 19.91 -10.80
N PRO A 518 1.33 19.52 -11.51
CA PRO A 518 1.03 20.00 -12.86
C PRO A 518 0.36 21.40 -12.91
N ALA A 519 -0.02 21.99 -11.77
CA ALA A 519 -0.73 23.26 -11.74
C ALA A 519 0.16 24.43 -12.20
N THR A 520 -0.35 25.26 -13.11
CA THR A 520 0.33 26.44 -13.64
C THR A 520 -0.13 27.75 -13.00
N GLU A 521 -1.25 27.73 -12.29
CA GLU A 521 -1.78 28.82 -11.47
C GLU A 521 -1.92 28.37 -10.02
N LEU A 522 -1.24 29.06 -9.10
CA LEU A 522 -1.22 28.72 -7.68
C LEU A 522 -2.20 29.58 -6.88
N LYS A 523 -2.56 29.06 -5.72
CA LYS A 523 -3.40 29.74 -4.71
C LYS A 523 -2.59 29.96 -3.43
N PRO A 524 -3.01 30.88 -2.56
CA PRO A 524 -2.26 31.18 -1.35
C PRO A 524 -1.96 29.91 -0.53
N ARG A 525 -0.73 29.77 -0.09
CA ARG A 525 -0.24 28.67 0.76
C ARG A 525 -0.47 27.25 0.22
N CYS A 526 -0.74 27.08 -1.10
CA CYS A 526 -1.13 25.76 -1.63
C CYS A 526 -0.06 24.68 -1.49
N TYR A 527 1.24 25.02 -1.52
CA TYR A 527 2.38 24.11 -1.35
C TYR A 527 3.31 24.51 -0.19
N THR A 528 2.86 25.40 0.70
CA THR A 528 3.64 25.80 1.89
C THR A 528 4.04 24.54 2.65
N THR A 529 5.34 24.43 3.00
CA THR A 529 5.92 23.34 3.84
C THR A 529 5.62 21.91 3.35
N MET A 530 5.19 21.74 2.07
CA MET A 530 4.69 20.45 1.55
C MET A 530 5.66 19.29 1.75
N PHE A 531 6.97 19.51 1.60
CA PHE A 531 8.03 18.50 1.77
C PHE A 531 9.02 18.89 2.88
N SER A 532 8.62 19.77 3.79
CA SER A 532 9.50 20.20 4.89
C SER A 532 10.02 18.99 5.69
N ASN A 533 11.33 18.96 5.95
CA ASN A 533 12.02 17.89 6.65
C ASN A 533 11.87 16.47 6.04
N CYS A 534 11.65 16.39 4.73
CA CYS A 534 11.81 15.14 3.99
C CYS A 534 13.31 14.86 3.79
N VAL A 535 13.98 14.38 4.81
CA VAL A 535 15.45 14.27 4.88
C VAL A 535 16.08 13.30 3.87
N GLN A 536 15.28 12.42 3.24
CA GLN A 536 15.74 11.48 2.22
C GLN A 536 15.37 11.92 0.78
N LEU A 537 14.71 13.08 0.60
CA LEU A 537 14.24 13.54 -0.70
C LEU A 537 15.42 13.94 -1.60
N LYS A 538 15.57 13.25 -2.74
CA LYS A 538 16.64 13.45 -3.71
C LYS A 538 16.14 13.98 -5.04
N GLU A 539 14.94 13.56 -5.47
CA GLU A 539 14.35 13.89 -6.75
C GLU A 539 13.10 14.78 -6.56
N VAL A 540 13.11 15.93 -7.19
CA VAL A 540 11.99 16.87 -7.19
C VAL A 540 11.56 17.17 -8.63
N PRO A 541 10.25 17.35 -8.92
CA PRO A 541 9.75 17.69 -10.24
C PRO A 541 10.06 19.15 -10.59
N GLU A 542 9.98 19.49 -11.88
CA GLU A 542 9.87 20.89 -12.30
C GLU A 542 8.62 21.53 -11.70
N LEU A 543 8.70 22.83 -11.40
CA LEU A 543 7.59 23.63 -10.89
C LEU A 543 7.06 24.52 -12.01
N PRO A 544 5.97 24.13 -12.71
CA PRO A 544 5.53 24.74 -13.97
C PRO A 544 4.72 26.03 -13.80
N ALA A 545 4.46 26.45 -12.54
CA ALA A 545 3.57 27.57 -12.27
C ALA A 545 4.20 28.92 -12.66
N THR A 546 3.48 29.69 -13.47
CA THR A 546 3.81 31.06 -13.87
C THR A 546 2.95 32.11 -13.16
N LYS A 547 1.79 31.72 -12.62
CA LYS A 547 0.95 32.59 -11.78
C LYS A 547 1.09 32.18 -10.33
N LEU A 548 1.84 32.97 -9.58
CA LEU A 548 2.19 32.69 -8.19
C LEU A 548 1.25 33.43 -7.23
N ALA A 549 1.12 32.88 -6.01
CA ALA A 549 0.31 33.46 -4.94
C ALA A 549 1.12 33.60 -3.65
N GLU A 550 0.58 34.34 -2.67
CA GLU A 550 1.22 34.57 -1.40
C GLU A 550 1.53 33.26 -0.67
N PHE A 551 2.77 33.10 -0.19
CA PHE A 551 3.31 31.91 0.48
C PHE A 551 3.22 30.60 -0.32
N CYS A 552 2.96 30.60 -1.64
CA CYS A 552 2.61 29.35 -2.35
C CYS A 552 3.70 28.29 -2.33
N TYR A 553 4.98 28.63 -2.29
CA TYR A 553 6.14 27.75 -2.18
C TYR A 553 6.97 28.00 -0.91
N ALA A 554 6.46 28.79 0.05
CA ALA A 554 7.20 29.11 1.26
C ALA A 554 7.56 27.84 2.01
N SER A 555 8.83 27.72 2.41
CA SER A 555 9.37 26.61 3.21
C SER A 555 9.16 25.21 2.58
N MET A 556 8.90 25.12 1.26
CA MET A 556 8.47 23.89 0.60
C MET A 556 9.45 22.74 0.83
N PHE A 557 10.77 23.01 0.82
CA PHE A 557 11.84 22.02 0.96
C PHE A 557 12.73 22.29 2.19
N VAL A 558 12.26 23.04 3.18
CA VAL A 558 13.03 23.27 4.41
C VAL A 558 13.53 21.96 4.98
N GLY A 559 14.83 21.86 5.30
CA GLY A 559 15.42 20.69 5.94
C GLY A 559 15.50 19.44 5.06
N CYS A 560 15.31 19.53 3.73
CA CYS A 560 15.53 18.41 2.81
C CYS A 560 17.03 18.18 2.62
N THR A 561 17.68 17.59 3.62
CA THR A 561 19.16 17.49 3.70
C THR A 561 19.81 16.61 2.65
N ALA A 562 19.06 15.72 1.97
CA ALA A 562 19.56 14.88 0.87
C ALA A 562 19.37 15.51 -0.53
N LEU A 563 18.72 16.69 -0.63
CA LEU A 563 18.42 17.34 -1.90
C LEU A 563 19.70 17.97 -2.47
N THR A 564 20.16 17.48 -3.63
CA THR A 564 21.40 17.96 -4.28
C THR A 564 21.16 19.01 -5.35
N LYS A 565 19.97 19.03 -5.98
CA LYS A 565 19.60 19.96 -7.04
C LYS A 565 18.23 20.58 -6.78
N ALA A 566 18.12 21.88 -6.97
CA ALA A 566 16.84 22.57 -6.93
C ALA A 566 15.96 22.20 -8.13
N PRO A 567 14.62 22.25 -7.99
CA PRO A 567 13.71 22.14 -9.13
C PRO A 567 13.90 23.28 -10.10
N LYS A 568 13.66 23.03 -11.39
CA LYS A 568 13.52 24.10 -12.36
C LYS A 568 12.22 24.86 -12.09
N LEU A 569 12.30 26.17 -11.97
CA LEU A 569 11.16 27.06 -11.82
C LEU A 569 10.74 27.57 -13.21
N ALA A 570 9.44 27.56 -13.49
CA ALA A 570 8.93 28.26 -14.67
C ALA A 570 9.14 29.78 -14.51
N PRO A 571 9.47 30.52 -15.58
CA PRO A 571 9.68 31.95 -15.49
C PRO A 571 8.34 32.65 -15.16
N ALA A 572 8.24 33.20 -13.96
CA ALA A 572 7.14 34.05 -13.53
C ALA A 572 7.58 35.51 -13.59
N GLU A 573 6.83 36.36 -14.28
CA GLU A 573 7.14 37.80 -14.35
C GLU A 573 6.98 38.47 -12.99
N THR A 574 5.98 38.04 -12.22
CA THR A 574 5.64 38.57 -10.88
C THR A 574 5.79 37.51 -9.82
N VAL A 575 6.58 37.80 -8.79
CA VAL A 575 6.67 36.96 -7.60
C VAL A 575 5.86 37.56 -6.46
N ALA A 576 4.94 36.75 -5.92
CA ALA A 576 4.04 37.17 -4.85
C ALA A 576 4.77 37.27 -3.48
N LYS A 577 4.12 37.96 -2.53
CA LYS A 577 4.62 38.13 -1.16
C LYS A 577 4.94 36.79 -0.50
N ASN A 578 6.14 36.68 0.10
CA ASN A 578 6.63 35.48 0.79
C ASN A 578 6.65 34.18 -0.07
N CYS A 579 6.55 34.27 -1.40
CA CYS A 579 6.33 33.13 -2.29
C CYS A 579 7.40 32.05 -2.13
N TYR A 580 8.68 32.40 -2.14
CA TYR A 580 9.81 31.50 -2.01
C TYR A 580 10.56 31.65 -0.66
N ARG A 581 9.94 32.30 0.32
CA ARG A 581 10.53 32.50 1.64
C ARG A 581 10.94 31.16 2.25
N LEU A 582 12.21 31.02 2.70
CA LEU A 582 12.77 29.80 3.31
C LEU A 582 12.66 28.52 2.45
N MET A 583 12.48 28.64 1.12
CA MET A 583 12.13 27.49 0.27
C MET A 583 13.12 26.33 0.39
N PHE A 584 14.43 26.59 0.50
CA PHE A 584 15.50 25.61 0.62
C PHE A 584 16.30 25.75 1.92
N ASP A 585 15.75 26.40 2.94
CA ASP A 585 16.43 26.59 4.23
C ASP A 585 16.90 25.23 4.79
N GLY A 586 18.19 25.13 5.11
CA GLY A 586 18.80 23.90 5.65
C GLY A 586 18.98 22.75 4.66
N CYS A 587 18.84 22.96 3.34
CA CYS A 587 19.20 21.98 2.32
C CYS A 587 20.71 21.86 2.16
N LYS A 588 21.37 21.16 3.08
CA LYS A 588 22.84 21.15 3.26
C LYS A 588 23.59 20.58 2.05
N GLU A 589 23.01 19.63 1.32
CA GLU A 589 23.59 18.96 0.15
C GLU A 589 23.31 19.70 -1.17
N LEU A 590 22.50 20.77 -1.17
CA LEU A 590 22.14 21.53 -2.38
C LEU A 590 23.37 22.24 -2.95
N THR A 591 23.72 21.93 -4.22
CA THR A 591 24.88 22.51 -4.91
C THR A 591 24.50 23.65 -5.85
N ASP A 592 23.33 23.59 -6.47
CA ASP A 592 22.89 24.53 -7.49
C ASP A 592 21.48 25.05 -7.18
N GLY A 593 21.35 26.36 -7.10
CA GLY A 593 20.06 27.04 -6.99
C GLY A 593 19.33 27.11 -8.34
N PRO A 594 18.01 27.37 -8.34
CA PRO A 594 17.28 27.65 -9.59
C PRO A 594 17.63 29.04 -10.14
N GLU A 595 17.31 29.25 -11.38
CA GLU A 595 17.39 30.56 -12.00
C GLU A 595 16.19 31.45 -11.59
N LEU A 596 16.45 32.66 -11.08
CA LEU A 596 15.44 33.61 -10.59
C LEU A 596 15.41 34.81 -11.55
N LYS A 597 14.33 34.95 -12.35
CA LYS A 597 14.20 35.91 -13.46
C LYS A 597 13.01 36.87 -13.37
N ALA A 598 12.38 37.00 -12.24
CA ALA A 598 11.20 37.84 -12.09
C ALA A 598 11.54 39.33 -12.35
N THR A 599 10.63 40.04 -12.98
CA THR A 599 10.74 41.49 -13.21
C THR A 599 10.01 42.33 -12.16
N THR A 600 9.07 41.71 -11.47
CA THR A 600 8.30 42.35 -10.38
C THR A 600 8.38 41.49 -9.13
N LEU A 601 8.80 42.08 -8.01
CA LEU A 601 8.92 41.43 -6.73
C LEU A 601 7.89 41.94 -5.73
N ALA A 602 7.58 41.13 -4.72
CA ALA A 602 6.81 41.53 -3.55
C ALA A 602 7.63 41.33 -2.27
N GLU A 603 7.14 41.90 -1.15
CA GLU A 603 7.80 41.87 0.15
C GLU A 603 8.22 40.44 0.54
N SER A 604 9.47 40.27 1.02
CA SER A 604 10.05 39.02 1.54
C SER A 604 9.96 37.81 0.59
N CYS A 605 9.87 38.02 -0.73
CA CYS A 605 9.58 36.93 -1.69
C CYS A 605 10.71 35.89 -1.77
N TYR A 606 11.98 36.24 -1.52
CA TYR A 606 13.14 35.34 -1.46
C TYR A 606 13.83 35.36 -0.08
N GLU A 607 13.18 35.89 0.96
CA GLU A 607 13.74 36.01 2.31
C GLU A 607 14.20 34.65 2.80
N TYR A 608 15.47 34.53 3.22
CA TYR A 608 16.14 33.30 3.70
C TYR A 608 16.04 32.07 2.76
N MET A 609 15.86 32.27 1.45
CA MET A 609 15.57 31.18 0.49
C MET A 609 16.58 30.03 0.55
N PHE A 610 17.88 30.32 0.68
CA PHE A 610 18.98 29.36 0.71
C PHE A 610 19.75 29.39 2.05
N ASN A 611 19.15 29.89 3.13
CA ASN A 611 19.78 29.92 4.43
C ASN A 611 20.28 28.52 4.81
N GLY A 612 21.54 28.41 5.29
CA GLY A 612 22.11 27.13 5.74
C GLY A 612 22.38 26.09 4.63
N CYS A 613 22.25 26.42 3.33
CA CYS A 613 22.64 25.55 2.21
C CYS A 613 24.17 25.49 2.08
N SER A 614 24.84 24.78 3.00
CA SER A 614 26.29 24.84 3.18
C SER A 614 27.12 24.46 1.94
N LYS A 615 26.62 23.57 1.07
CA LYS A 615 27.30 23.15 -0.18
C LYS A 615 26.89 23.95 -1.41
N LEU A 616 26.07 25.00 -1.29
CA LEU A 616 25.62 25.78 -2.45
C LEU A 616 26.82 26.43 -3.15
N ALA A 617 27.01 26.04 -4.41
CA ALA A 617 28.14 26.48 -5.22
C ALA A 617 27.72 27.43 -6.37
N SER A 618 26.43 27.41 -6.75
CA SER A 618 25.95 28.23 -7.89
C SER A 618 24.54 28.75 -7.63
N VAL A 619 24.31 30.03 -7.93
CA VAL A 619 23.00 30.66 -7.89
C VAL A 619 22.87 31.75 -8.93
N SER A 620 21.70 31.86 -9.59
CA SER A 620 21.42 32.88 -10.62
C SER A 620 20.26 33.77 -10.17
N MET A 621 20.54 35.03 -9.88
CA MET A 621 19.58 36.07 -9.52
C MET A 621 19.55 37.13 -10.66
N LEU A 622 18.79 36.84 -11.70
CA LEU A 622 18.69 37.68 -12.92
C LEU A 622 17.51 38.66 -12.82
N VAL A 623 17.30 39.19 -11.63
CA VAL A 623 16.26 40.18 -11.32
C VAL A 623 16.82 41.59 -11.52
N PRO A 624 16.06 42.53 -12.12
CA PRO A 624 16.51 43.90 -12.30
C PRO A 624 16.79 44.63 -10.97
N SER A 625 17.82 45.50 -10.97
CA SER A 625 18.16 46.31 -9.80
C SER A 625 16.96 47.09 -9.23
N THR A 626 16.18 47.69 -10.12
CA THR A 626 14.99 48.50 -9.78
C THR A 626 13.94 47.69 -9.00
N ALA A 627 13.76 46.41 -9.31
CA ALA A 627 12.84 45.53 -8.59
C ALA A 627 13.38 45.18 -7.19
N ILE A 628 14.70 44.96 -7.06
CA ILE A 628 15.33 44.65 -5.78
C ILE A 628 15.26 45.87 -4.84
N GLU A 629 15.65 47.07 -5.35
CA GLU A 629 15.69 48.30 -4.56
C GLU A 629 14.31 48.79 -4.10
N SER A 630 13.30 48.61 -4.95
CA SER A 630 11.94 49.06 -4.68
C SER A 630 11.15 48.15 -3.73
N THR A 631 11.68 46.94 -3.45
CA THR A 631 10.88 45.91 -2.71
C THR A 631 11.48 45.62 -1.35
N LYS A 632 10.70 45.85 -0.32
CA LYS A 632 11.10 45.63 1.07
C LYS A 632 11.45 44.17 1.36
N ASP A 633 12.62 43.95 1.97
CA ASP A 633 13.09 42.65 2.46
C ASP A 633 13.10 41.51 1.42
N CYS A 634 12.95 41.81 0.12
CA CYS A 634 12.75 40.78 -0.93
C CYS A 634 13.89 39.74 -0.99
N VAL A 635 15.11 40.12 -0.69
CA VAL A 635 16.30 39.24 -0.66
C VAL A 635 16.99 39.22 0.72
N LYS A 636 16.31 39.57 1.80
CA LYS A 636 16.88 39.59 3.16
C LYS A 636 17.35 38.20 3.56
N GLY A 637 18.66 38.08 3.90
CA GLY A 637 19.26 36.84 4.36
C GLY A 637 19.20 35.66 3.38
N TRP A 638 18.88 35.91 2.09
CA TRP A 638 18.60 34.85 1.12
C TRP A 638 19.73 33.85 0.87
N LEU A 639 21.00 34.24 1.11
CA LEU A 639 22.21 33.40 1.08
C LEU A 639 22.88 33.28 2.47
N GLN A 640 22.18 33.58 3.57
CA GLN A 640 22.76 33.47 4.90
C GLN A 640 23.25 32.05 5.14
N ASP A 641 24.49 31.89 5.61
CA ASP A 641 25.16 30.60 5.88
C ASP A 641 25.20 29.62 4.69
N ALA A 642 24.94 30.12 3.45
CA ALA A 642 25.01 29.35 2.23
C ALA A 642 26.45 29.28 1.69
N GLY A 643 26.84 28.15 1.07
CA GLY A 643 28.15 27.97 0.41
C GLY A 643 29.34 27.90 1.34
N THR A 644 29.15 27.74 2.66
CA THR A 644 30.23 27.72 3.66
C THR A 644 31.16 26.52 3.51
N SER A 645 30.69 25.43 2.89
CA SER A 645 31.47 24.21 2.59
C SER A 645 31.79 24.06 1.09
N ALA A 646 31.38 25.01 0.23
CA ALA A 646 31.69 24.97 -1.18
C ALA A 646 33.13 25.47 -1.44
N THR A 647 33.88 24.75 -2.26
CA THR A 647 35.26 25.14 -2.66
C THR A 647 35.29 26.34 -3.62
N SER A 648 34.24 26.50 -4.42
CA SER A 648 34.05 27.65 -5.31
C SER A 648 32.58 28.06 -5.31
N ARG A 649 32.32 29.33 -5.55
CA ARG A 649 30.98 29.91 -5.63
C ARG A 649 30.82 30.77 -6.89
N THR A 650 29.70 30.61 -7.55
CA THR A 650 29.33 31.45 -8.72
C THR A 650 28.01 32.15 -8.43
N LEU A 651 28.06 33.48 -8.37
CA LEU A 651 26.86 34.31 -8.30
C LEU A 651 26.64 34.91 -9.70
N LYS A 652 25.55 34.53 -10.35
CA LYS A 652 25.16 35.15 -11.63
C LYS A 652 24.05 36.16 -11.36
N VAL A 653 24.25 37.41 -11.86
CA VAL A 653 23.31 38.51 -11.72
C VAL A 653 22.95 39.06 -13.10
N GLN A 654 21.90 39.87 -13.22
CA GLN A 654 21.53 40.46 -14.51
C GLN A 654 22.65 41.33 -15.06
N ASP A 655 23.14 42.27 -14.27
CA ASP A 655 24.18 43.24 -14.61
C ASP A 655 24.88 43.79 -13.34
N ALA A 656 25.78 44.76 -13.51
CA ALA A 656 26.50 45.39 -12.40
C ALA A 656 25.58 46.21 -11.49
N ALA A 657 24.49 46.79 -11.99
CA ALA A 657 23.53 47.53 -11.18
C ALA A 657 22.73 46.55 -10.24
N ALA A 658 22.32 45.40 -10.78
CA ALA A 658 21.67 44.33 -10.00
C ALA A 658 22.61 43.77 -8.91
N TYR A 659 23.94 43.63 -9.20
CA TYR A 659 24.89 43.26 -8.16
C TYR A 659 24.95 44.30 -7.04
N THR A 660 25.04 45.59 -7.37
CA THR A 660 25.08 46.71 -6.43
C THR A 660 23.85 46.71 -5.51
N ALA A 661 22.66 46.48 -6.09
CA ALA A 661 21.42 46.37 -5.34
C ALA A 661 21.36 45.16 -4.35
N LEU A 662 22.07 44.08 -4.71
CA LEU A 662 22.15 42.87 -3.85
C LEU A 662 23.22 42.96 -2.77
N GLU A 663 24.28 43.73 -2.98
CA GLU A 663 25.56 43.64 -2.21
C GLU A 663 25.39 43.76 -0.72
N SER A 664 24.46 44.60 -0.23
CA SER A 664 24.19 44.77 1.18
C SER A 664 23.56 43.51 1.85
N ASN A 665 22.90 42.67 1.04
CA ASN A 665 22.25 41.44 1.46
C ASN A 665 23.09 40.18 1.21
N LEU A 666 24.33 40.32 0.67
CA LEU A 666 25.23 39.23 0.42
C LEU A 666 26.12 38.96 1.64
N PRO A 667 26.24 37.68 2.11
CA PRO A 667 27.29 37.27 3.03
C PRO A 667 28.68 37.57 2.46
N ALA A 668 29.67 37.82 3.31
CA ALA A 668 31.01 38.18 2.89
C ALA A 668 31.62 37.20 1.88
N ILE A 669 31.37 35.91 2.02
CA ILE A 669 31.88 34.85 1.14
C ILE A 669 31.25 34.84 -0.27
N TRP A 670 30.14 35.54 -0.50
CA TRP A 670 29.44 35.63 -1.76
C TRP A 670 29.72 36.99 -2.47
N LYS A 671 30.44 37.88 -1.82
CA LYS A 671 30.78 39.19 -2.42
C LYS A 671 31.87 39.07 -3.47
N LYS A 672 31.85 39.96 -4.45
CA LYS A 672 32.92 40.13 -5.43
C LYS A 672 34.28 40.30 -4.73
N GLY A 673 35.27 39.56 -5.23
CA GLY A 673 36.64 39.56 -4.66
C GLY A 673 36.80 38.63 -3.44
N ALA A 674 35.76 38.00 -2.94
CA ALA A 674 35.89 36.95 -1.90
C ALA A 674 36.59 35.71 -2.46
N ALA A 675 37.45 35.08 -1.69
CA ALA A 675 38.20 33.90 -2.11
C ALA A 675 37.25 32.76 -2.57
N GLY A 676 37.51 32.27 -3.79
CA GLY A 676 36.69 31.20 -4.39
C GLY A 676 35.31 31.64 -4.92
N THR A 677 35.06 32.95 -5.01
CA THR A 677 33.78 33.48 -5.53
C THR A 677 33.98 34.25 -6.84
N THR A 678 33.21 33.87 -7.86
CA THR A 678 33.12 34.54 -9.15
C THR A 678 31.72 35.15 -9.28
N VAL A 679 31.67 36.44 -9.69
CA VAL A 679 30.40 37.13 -9.96
C VAL A 679 30.31 37.38 -11.47
N LEU A 680 29.25 36.87 -12.10
CA LEU A 680 29.02 36.96 -13.54
C LEU A 680 27.77 37.79 -13.86
N ASN A 681 27.75 38.46 -14.98
CA ASN A 681 26.53 39.03 -15.56
C ASN A 681 25.71 37.95 -16.31
N GLU A 682 24.55 38.33 -16.88
CA GLU A 682 23.67 37.42 -17.62
C GLU A 682 24.39 36.78 -18.84
N ASP A 683 25.34 37.47 -19.46
CA ASP A 683 26.13 37.01 -20.62
C ASP A 683 27.39 36.20 -20.23
N ASN A 684 27.55 35.85 -18.98
CA ASN A 684 28.70 35.18 -18.35
C ASN A 684 30.01 36.04 -18.39
N GLY A 685 29.90 37.34 -18.57
CA GLY A 685 31.00 38.27 -18.37
C GLY A 685 31.25 38.50 -16.87
N GLU A 686 32.52 38.50 -16.44
CA GLU A 686 32.86 38.77 -15.03
C GLU A 686 32.58 40.23 -14.68
N ILE A 687 31.85 40.47 -13.59
CA ILE A 687 31.62 41.81 -13.05
C ILE A 687 32.86 42.26 -12.28
N LYS A 688 33.63 43.16 -12.90
CA LYS A 688 34.89 43.71 -12.36
C LYS A 688 34.66 44.77 -11.30
#